data_71e8bc57875903aa22f7c3ef8835876e
#
_entry.id   71e8bc57875903aa22f7c3ef8835876e
#
_cell.length_a   1.000
_cell.length_b   1.000
_cell.length_c   1.000
_cell.angle_alpha   90.00
_cell.angle_beta   90.00
_cell.angle_gamma   90.00
#
_symmetry.space_group_name_H-M   'P 1'
#
loop_
_entity.id
_entity.type
_entity.pdbx_description
1 polymer ?
#
loop_
_entity_poly.entity_id
_entity_poly.type
_entity_poly.pdbx_seq_one_letter_code
_entity_poly.pdbx_strand_id
1 'polypeptide(L)'
;GIYWHDDDFGSIHHANYDEKLGMKIFLWGLSREGEIWKDLLTDTDGQYIELQSGRMFNQPASNSCFTPYKHTAFSPQATDTWIEYWFPVRNIKGVSKVSSIGALNVLKEKNCLKLYFSPLQQLSTTVKLYEGEQEIYSTFFNCDVLETWEDSIPFKSRGTCGRLKVVIGDNLLVYSEETSDNVTNRPKELPADFDWNSAYGLYIQGEQWMNQKVYDKAEKYLTASLEKEAYFLPALTSLASLYYRQGRYEDALFNCHIALSVNAYDGYSNYLYGLCNMALGNETDAKDGFSVASYSISFRSAAYEKLAEMFLIACDWKKAEHYALKSKDFNQQNLKADQVLMIAYRKMGQMNKAKAVIDSLLDDLPLYHLARFEDLLLGTFNEANKNSFASLIRSELSFETFMEMAEWYETVGCKDEALILFSFIDDYPIANYKRAWLLYEKGNISESLEMLDRANELSPEYIFPFRSSTIKVLEWAKTLRPNWKIDYYEGLIYWANQNKEKALELFDNCGEVEYAPFYLSRASLKKGEGRLMDLLKAEQKRISWRTGFALINYYVADHLWEQAVEVGEKYMKRYPSNYYIGLKYAKSLCEMGQYSQCISLLNKMSVLPNEGAYEGRAVYRAANLYRAIEQLNLGNYESAMKSVEDSKKWPENLGVGKPYDNMIDNRLENYLEAKVAKNKEIGRKNWKFYHWLQIINFQESISNQGIY
;
A
#
# COMPACT_ATOMS: atom_id res chain seq x y z
N GLY A 1 3.57 -11.05 22.23
CA GLY A 1 3.05 -12.42 22.11
C GLY A 1 1.63 -12.56 22.63
N ILE A 2 1.05 -13.68 22.38
CA ILE A 2 -0.29 -14.08 22.83
C ILE A 2 -0.15 -15.41 23.56
N TYR A 3 -0.91 -15.59 24.64
CA TYR A 3 -0.95 -16.83 25.39
C TYR A 3 -2.39 -17.23 25.70
N TRP A 4 -2.80 -18.43 25.26
CA TRP A 4 -4.09 -19.05 25.55
C TRP A 4 -3.96 -19.87 26.81
N HIS A 5 -4.48 -19.37 27.93
CA HIS A 5 -4.32 -19.97 29.24
C HIS A 5 -5.07 -21.31 29.37
N ASP A 6 -6.20 -21.45 28.71
CA ASP A 6 -6.99 -22.69 28.76
C ASP A 6 -6.28 -23.86 28.05
N ASP A 7 -5.55 -23.56 26.96
CA ASP A 7 -4.80 -24.54 26.17
C ASP A 7 -3.33 -24.65 26.61
N ASP A 8 -2.91 -23.77 27.51
CA ASP A 8 -1.52 -23.67 28.00
C ASP A 8 -0.50 -23.56 26.84
N PHE A 9 -0.83 -22.71 25.86
CA PHE A 9 -0.11 -22.52 24.63
C PHE A 9 -0.02 -21.05 24.26
N GLY A 10 1.05 -20.66 23.57
CA GLY A 10 1.21 -19.28 23.11
C GLY A 10 2.04 -19.14 21.85
N SER A 11 1.93 -17.98 21.22
CA SER A 11 2.79 -17.51 20.13
C SER A 11 3.54 -16.27 20.56
N ILE A 12 4.84 -16.31 20.46
CA ILE A 12 5.76 -15.27 20.91
C ILE A 12 6.40 -14.58 19.73
N HIS A 13 6.53 -13.28 19.84
CA HIS A 13 7.35 -12.46 18.97
C HIS A 13 8.36 -11.68 19.83
N HIS A 14 9.62 -11.73 19.44
CA HIS A 14 10.73 -11.00 20.08
C HIS A 14 11.60 -10.34 19.03
N ALA A 15 11.96 -9.08 19.26
CA ALA A 15 12.91 -8.31 18.47
C ALA A 15 13.59 -7.25 19.33
N ASN A 16 14.75 -6.78 18.91
CA ASN A 16 15.36 -5.59 19.53
C ASN A 16 14.52 -4.36 19.18
N TYR A 17 14.06 -3.63 20.20
CA TYR A 17 13.22 -2.45 20.01
C TYR A 17 13.90 -1.36 19.17
N ASP A 18 15.20 -1.10 19.39
CA ASP A 18 15.93 -0.04 18.68
C ASP A 18 16.15 -0.36 17.19
N GLU A 19 16.14 -1.64 16.82
CA GLU A 19 16.23 -2.07 15.43
C GLU A 19 14.85 -2.07 14.76
N LYS A 20 13.79 -2.29 15.52
CA LYS A 20 12.45 -2.46 15.01
C LYS A 20 11.40 -1.86 15.95
N LEU A 21 10.93 -0.67 15.60
CA LEU A 21 10.05 0.13 16.45
C LEU A 21 8.57 -0.28 16.39
N GLY A 22 8.10 -0.82 15.27
CA GLY A 22 6.69 -1.08 15.04
C GLY A 22 6.24 -2.42 15.61
N MET A 23 5.35 -2.37 16.60
CA MET A 23 4.64 -3.53 17.15
C MET A 23 3.17 -3.19 17.32
N LYS A 24 2.29 -4.05 16.82
CA LYS A 24 0.84 -3.89 16.95
C LYS A 24 0.19 -5.24 17.17
N ILE A 25 -0.85 -5.27 18.00
CA ILE A 25 -1.81 -6.37 18.08
C ILE A 25 -3.12 -5.85 17.49
N PHE A 26 -3.63 -6.55 16.52
CA PHE A 26 -4.95 -6.32 15.95
C PHE A 26 -5.86 -7.51 16.28
N LEU A 27 -7.09 -7.21 16.66
CA LEU A 27 -8.13 -8.23 16.87
C LEU A 27 -9.48 -7.62 16.48
N TRP A 28 -10.39 -8.47 16.00
CA TRP A 28 -11.75 -8.03 15.84
C TRP A 28 -12.44 -7.88 17.17
N GLY A 29 -13.33 -6.87 17.28
CA GLY A 29 -14.14 -6.69 18.48
C GLY A 29 -15.10 -7.86 18.70
N LEU A 30 -15.59 -7.98 19.93
CA LEU A 30 -16.59 -8.99 20.33
C LEU A 30 -18.02 -8.51 20.08
N SER A 31 -18.22 -7.34 19.46
CA SER A 31 -19.50 -6.91 18.93
C SER A 31 -19.86 -7.67 17.65
N ARG A 32 -21.12 -7.65 17.24
CA ARG A 32 -21.50 -8.30 15.97
C ARG A 32 -20.75 -7.73 14.76
N GLU A 33 -20.32 -6.48 14.82
CA GLU A 33 -19.46 -5.87 13.81
C GLU A 33 -18.12 -6.62 13.65
N GLY A 34 -17.52 -7.08 14.74
CA GLY A 34 -16.31 -7.91 14.69
C GLY A 34 -16.60 -9.39 14.43
N GLU A 35 -17.68 -9.93 15.01
CA GLU A 35 -18.05 -11.34 14.84
C GLU A 35 -18.42 -11.71 13.40
N ILE A 36 -18.91 -10.76 12.59
CA ILE A 36 -19.19 -11.02 11.17
C ILE A 36 -17.92 -11.45 10.42
N TRP A 37 -16.77 -10.91 10.80
CA TRP A 37 -15.49 -11.28 10.22
C TRP A 37 -15.03 -12.66 10.65
N LYS A 38 -15.25 -13.01 11.91
CA LYS A 38 -15.02 -14.36 12.42
C LYS A 38 -15.83 -15.40 11.62
N ASP A 39 -17.12 -15.13 11.43
CA ASP A 39 -17.99 -16.03 10.67
C ASP A 39 -17.58 -16.20 9.21
N LEU A 40 -16.94 -15.17 8.61
CA LEU A 40 -16.56 -15.16 7.20
C LEU A 40 -15.16 -15.69 6.92
N LEU A 41 -14.20 -15.52 7.83
CA LEU A 41 -12.79 -15.71 7.53
C LEU A 41 -12.06 -16.74 8.39
N THR A 42 -12.67 -17.21 9.50
CA THR A 42 -12.01 -18.17 10.40
C THR A 42 -12.75 -19.52 10.51
N ASP A 43 -13.76 -19.74 9.68
CA ASP A 43 -14.61 -20.94 9.72
C ASP A 43 -15.12 -21.23 11.14
N THR A 44 -14.57 -22.28 11.81
CA THR A 44 -14.90 -22.65 13.18
C THR A 44 -13.77 -22.37 14.18
N ASP A 45 -12.67 -21.78 13.74
CA ASP A 45 -11.44 -21.62 14.54
C ASP A 45 -11.50 -20.49 15.57
N GLY A 46 -12.59 -19.71 15.59
CA GLY A 46 -12.83 -18.70 16.62
C GLY A 46 -12.29 -17.32 16.27
N GLN A 47 -11.96 -16.55 17.30
CA GLN A 47 -11.59 -15.13 17.15
C GLN A 47 -10.22 -14.97 16.50
N TYR A 48 -10.15 -14.11 15.49
CA TYR A 48 -8.91 -13.73 14.82
C TYR A 48 -8.09 -12.75 15.66
N ILE A 49 -6.82 -13.04 15.79
CA ILE A 49 -5.83 -12.17 16.43
C ILE A 49 -4.61 -12.09 15.53
N GLU A 50 -4.14 -10.88 15.27
CA GLU A 50 -3.02 -10.62 14.38
C GLU A 50 -1.90 -9.93 15.16
N LEU A 51 -0.74 -10.59 15.26
CA LEU A 51 0.49 -9.98 15.74
C LEU A 51 1.19 -9.33 14.53
N GLN A 52 1.32 -8.03 14.56
CA GLN A 52 1.99 -7.26 13.51
C GLN A 52 3.32 -6.70 13.99
N SER A 53 4.25 -6.63 13.06
CA SER A 53 5.60 -6.22 13.27
C SER A 53 6.09 -5.40 12.08
N GLY A 54 6.86 -4.35 12.30
CA GLY A 54 7.33 -3.51 11.21
C GLY A 54 8.47 -2.58 11.60
N ARG A 55 9.22 -2.14 10.59
CA ARG A 55 10.33 -1.21 10.75
C ARG A 55 9.86 0.17 11.20
N MET A 56 8.69 0.58 10.76
CA MET A 56 8.10 1.87 11.10
C MET A 56 7.38 1.82 12.44
N PHE A 57 7.36 2.94 13.16
CA PHE A 57 6.75 3.01 14.50
C PHE A 57 5.24 2.78 14.47
N ASN A 58 4.54 3.28 13.46
CA ASN A 58 3.11 3.09 13.26
C ASN A 58 2.75 3.00 11.78
N GLN A 59 1.53 2.56 11.49
CA GLN A 59 0.99 2.58 10.13
C GLN A 59 0.59 4.02 9.74
N PRO A 60 0.69 4.37 8.42
CA PRO A 60 0.17 5.63 7.93
C PRO A 60 -1.32 5.73 8.20
N ALA A 61 -1.72 6.72 8.98
CA ALA A 61 -3.11 7.11 9.18
C ALA A 61 -3.18 8.62 9.19
N SER A 62 -4.30 9.20 8.80
CA SER A 62 -4.47 10.64 8.81
C SER A 62 -4.10 11.19 10.20
N ASN A 63 -3.31 12.23 10.24
CA ASN A 63 -2.82 12.91 11.44
C ASN A 63 -1.78 12.16 12.29
N SER A 64 -1.58 10.86 12.13
CA SER A 64 -0.55 10.13 12.89
C SER A 64 0.82 10.16 12.25
N CYS A 65 0.90 10.54 10.97
CA CYS A 65 2.10 10.47 10.14
C CYS A 65 2.81 11.80 9.96
N PHE A 66 2.14 12.93 10.21
CA PHE A 66 2.71 14.27 10.02
C PHE A 66 3.79 14.58 11.04
N THR A 67 4.83 13.77 11.06
CA THR A 67 6.00 13.95 11.92
C THR A 67 7.22 13.29 11.28
N PRO A 68 8.37 13.95 11.25
CA PRO A 68 9.58 13.39 10.67
C PRO A 68 10.22 12.29 11.52
N TYR A 69 9.65 12.01 12.71
CA TYR A 69 10.23 11.09 13.68
C TYR A 69 9.65 9.68 13.64
N LYS A 70 8.41 9.54 13.15
CA LYS A 70 7.69 8.26 13.17
C LYS A 70 7.85 7.46 11.88
N HIS A 71 8.01 8.16 10.76
CA HIS A 71 8.20 7.56 9.45
C HIS A 71 9.44 8.12 8.78
N THR A 72 10.24 7.24 8.20
CA THR A 72 11.41 7.59 7.40
C THR A 72 11.36 6.81 6.09
N ALA A 73 11.59 7.49 4.97
CA ALA A 73 11.73 6.84 3.68
C ALA A 73 13.11 6.18 3.55
N PHE A 74 13.20 5.14 2.72
CA PHE A 74 14.49 4.59 2.31
C PHE A 74 15.10 5.45 1.19
N SER A 75 16.40 5.73 1.30
CA SER A 75 17.16 6.29 0.19
C SER A 75 17.23 5.27 -0.97
N PRO A 76 17.46 5.71 -2.22
CA PRO A 76 17.63 4.78 -3.34
C PRO A 76 18.70 3.72 -3.04
N GLN A 77 18.39 2.46 -3.35
CA GLN A 77 19.23 1.28 -3.11
C GLN A 77 19.72 1.14 -1.65
N ALA A 78 19.01 1.72 -0.69
CA ALA A 78 19.28 1.48 0.72
C ALA A 78 18.74 0.13 1.16
N THR A 79 19.48 -0.52 2.04
CA THR A 79 19.09 -1.79 2.68
C THR A 79 19.06 -1.59 4.18
N ASP A 80 18.07 -2.18 4.83
CA ASP A 80 17.98 -2.26 6.29
C ASP A 80 17.80 -3.72 6.71
N THR A 81 18.39 -4.08 7.82
CA THR A 81 18.34 -5.46 8.33
C THR A 81 18.03 -5.45 9.81
N TRP A 82 17.21 -6.37 10.23
CA TRP A 82 16.90 -6.60 11.64
C TRP A 82 16.58 -8.08 11.87
N ILE A 83 16.62 -8.53 13.13
CA ILE A 83 16.34 -9.92 13.50
C ILE A 83 15.06 -9.96 14.32
N GLU A 84 14.16 -10.84 13.94
CA GLU A 84 12.94 -11.16 14.68
C GLU A 84 12.88 -12.66 14.97
N TYR A 85 12.39 -12.99 16.15
CA TYR A 85 12.13 -14.37 16.58
C TYR A 85 10.63 -14.57 16.72
N TRP A 86 10.09 -15.53 15.97
CA TRP A 86 8.70 -15.95 16.04
C TRP A 86 8.66 -17.43 16.43
N PHE A 87 8.03 -17.76 17.54
CA PHE A 87 8.03 -19.14 18.03
C PHE A 87 6.84 -19.47 18.89
N PRO A 88 6.39 -20.77 18.87
CA PRO A 88 5.39 -21.26 19.81
C PRO A 88 5.99 -21.50 21.19
N VAL A 89 5.15 -21.43 22.22
CA VAL A 89 5.46 -21.87 23.58
C VAL A 89 4.28 -22.64 24.13
N ARG A 90 4.55 -23.64 24.97
CA ARG A 90 3.49 -24.44 25.65
C ARG A 90 3.91 -24.82 27.06
N ASN A 91 2.91 -25.05 27.92
CA ASN A 91 3.08 -25.53 29.28
C ASN A 91 3.90 -24.59 30.19
N ILE A 92 4.03 -23.31 29.84
CA ILE A 92 4.74 -22.30 30.63
C ILE A 92 3.80 -21.38 31.43
N LYS A 93 2.50 -21.64 31.41
CA LYS A 93 1.46 -20.93 32.20
C LYS A 93 1.37 -19.43 31.95
N GLY A 94 1.98 -18.89 30.92
CA GLY A 94 2.06 -17.48 30.61
C GLY A 94 3.47 -17.03 30.25
N VAL A 95 3.71 -15.73 30.12
CA VAL A 95 4.99 -15.17 29.72
C VAL A 95 5.32 -13.94 30.55
N SER A 96 6.46 -13.96 31.25
CA SER A 96 6.98 -12.82 32.01
C SER A 96 8.13 -12.10 31.31
N LYS A 97 9.02 -12.83 30.61
CA LYS A 97 10.16 -12.27 29.89
C LYS A 97 10.53 -13.14 28.68
N VAL A 98 10.98 -12.51 27.64
CA VAL A 98 11.46 -13.16 26.40
C VAL A 98 12.82 -12.62 26.00
N SER A 99 13.66 -13.46 25.44
CA SER A 99 14.89 -13.09 24.75
C SER A 99 15.12 -14.01 23.53
N SER A 100 16.23 -13.84 22.84
CA SER A 100 16.63 -14.69 21.71
C SER A 100 16.87 -16.16 22.08
N ILE A 101 16.98 -16.51 23.35
CA ILE A 101 17.19 -17.88 23.82
C ILE A 101 15.89 -18.58 24.25
N GLY A 102 14.77 -17.89 24.39
CA GLY A 102 13.51 -18.49 24.81
C GLY A 102 12.59 -17.57 25.61
N ALA A 103 11.53 -18.14 26.16
CA ALA A 103 10.52 -17.49 26.96
C ALA A 103 10.48 -18.01 28.40
N LEU A 104 10.49 -17.11 29.37
CA LEU A 104 10.41 -17.38 30.80
C LEU A 104 9.08 -16.88 31.36
N ASN A 105 8.43 -17.69 32.18
CA ASN A 105 7.35 -17.26 33.06
C ASN A 105 7.74 -17.42 34.54
N VAL A 106 7.43 -16.40 35.31
CA VAL A 106 7.71 -16.32 36.75
C VAL A 106 6.40 -16.12 37.50
N LEU A 107 5.94 -17.17 38.20
CA LEU A 107 4.69 -17.13 38.98
C LEU A 107 4.95 -17.12 40.49
N LYS A 108 4.42 -16.12 41.16
CA LYS A 108 4.44 -16.05 42.60
C LYS A 108 3.21 -16.71 43.19
N GLU A 109 3.41 -17.74 43.97
CA GLU A 109 2.39 -18.34 44.80
C GLU A 109 2.63 -18.00 46.28
N LYS A 110 1.69 -18.37 47.16
CA LYS A 110 1.68 -17.94 48.57
C LYS A 110 2.99 -18.27 49.32
N ASN A 111 3.63 -19.40 49.03
CA ASN A 111 4.85 -19.86 49.69
C ASN A 111 5.91 -20.41 48.72
N CYS A 112 5.74 -20.24 47.44
CA CYS A 112 6.72 -20.67 46.47
C CYS A 112 6.75 -19.76 45.25
N LEU A 113 7.87 -19.79 44.53
CA LEU A 113 8.05 -19.19 43.22
C LEU A 113 8.18 -20.33 42.22
N LYS A 114 7.35 -20.30 41.19
CA LYS A 114 7.45 -21.24 40.07
C LYS A 114 8.08 -20.59 38.87
N LEU A 115 9.06 -21.24 38.31
CA LEU A 115 9.74 -20.84 37.08
C LEU A 115 9.40 -21.83 35.97
N TYR A 116 8.99 -21.32 34.81
CA TYR A 116 8.77 -22.11 33.60
C TYR A 116 9.59 -21.49 32.47
N PHE A 117 10.37 -22.30 31.77
CA PHE A 117 11.20 -21.79 30.71
C PHE A 117 11.10 -22.70 29.47
N SER A 118 10.87 -22.11 28.31
CA SER A 118 10.86 -22.79 27.00
C SER A 118 11.99 -22.24 26.14
N PRO A 119 13.08 -23.00 25.88
CA PRO A 119 14.22 -22.55 25.11
C PRO A 119 14.03 -22.68 23.60
N LEU A 120 14.70 -21.80 22.83
CA LEU A 120 14.80 -21.85 21.37
C LEU A 120 16.03 -22.60 20.85
N GLN A 121 16.94 -22.95 21.73
CA GLN A 121 18.13 -23.74 21.44
C GLN A 121 18.40 -24.67 22.60
N GLN A 122 19.11 -25.78 22.37
CA GLN A 122 19.53 -26.64 23.47
C GLN A 122 20.38 -25.82 24.45
N LEU A 123 19.99 -25.83 25.71
CA LEU A 123 20.65 -25.09 26.78
C LEU A 123 21.08 -26.00 27.91
N SER A 124 22.35 -25.88 28.30
CA SER A 124 22.93 -26.47 29.48
C SER A 124 23.57 -25.33 30.29
N THR A 125 22.84 -24.80 31.27
CA THR A 125 23.27 -23.57 31.98
C THR A 125 22.64 -23.48 33.36
N THR A 126 22.92 -22.39 34.07
CA THR A 126 22.37 -22.11 35.39
C THR A 126 21.22 -21.14 35.40
N VAL A 127 20.22 -21.36 36.27
CA VAL A 127 19.24 -20.36 36.69
C VAL A 127 19.61 -19.83 38.04
N LYS A 128 19.61 -18.54 38.21
CA LYS A 128 19.87 -17.84 39.47
C LYS A 128 18.71 -16.94 39.81
N LEU A 129 18.33 -16.95 41.08
CA LEU A 129 17.30 -16.08 41.65
C LEU A 129 17.92 -15.13 42.65
N TYR A 130 17.59 -13.86 42.51
CA TYR A 130 18.04 -12.80 43.44
C TYR A 130 16.83 -12.12 44.10
N GLU A 131 16.98 -11.74 45.36
CA GLU A 131 16.14 -10.77 46.05
C GLU A 131 16.99 -9.52 46.34
N GLY A 132 16.75 -8.44 45.58
CA GLY A 132 17.68 -7.33 45.49
C GLY A 132 19.02 -7.78 44.87
N GLU A 133 20.13 -7.51 45.60
CA GLU A 133 21.46 -7.94 45.16
C GLU A 133 21.88 -9.33 45.73
N GLN A 134 21.07 -9.95 46.58
CA GLN A 134 21.40 -11.22 47.21
C GLN A 134 20.94 -12.41 46.34
N GLU A 135 21.86 -13.29 45.97
CA GLU A 135 21.52 -14.59 45.38
C GLU A 135 20.88 -15.47 46.46
N ILE A 136 19.65 -15.90 46.23
CA ILE A 136 18.86 -16.72 47.17
C ILE A 136 18.64 -18.14 46.65
N TYR A 137 18.85 -18.39 45.38
CA TYR A 137 18.73 -19.70 44.77
C TYR A 137 19.58 -19.81 43.48
N SER A 138 20.15 -21.00 43.24
CA SER A 138 20.86 -21.31 42.01
C SER A 138 20.70 -22.80 41.69
N THR A 139 20.40 -23.13 40.46
CA THR A 139 20.37 -24.49 39.98
C THR A 139 20.91 -24.59 38.56
N PHE A 140 21.47 -25.76 38.23
CA PHE A 140 21.86 -26.07 36.86
C PHE A 140 20.72 -26.83 36.20
N PHE A 141 20.45 -26.53 34.91
CA PHE A 141 19.46 -27.24 34.13
C PHE A 141 19.99 -27.54 32.73
N ASN A 142 19.40 -28.58 32.15
CA ASN A 142 19.58 -28.97 30.76
C ASN A 142 18.19 -29.10 30.11
N CYS A 143 17.97 -28.48 28.99
CA CYS A 143 16.67 -28.47 28.32
C CYS A 143 16.86 -28.43 26.80
N ASP A 144 16.10 -29.27 26.10
CA ASP A 144 16.09 -29.32 24.66
C ASP A 144 15.14 -28.26 24.06
N VAL A 145 15.28 -28.03 22.77
CA VAL A 145 14.52 -27.00 22.01
C VAL A 145 13.02 -27.23 22.20
N LEU A 146 12.30 -26.17 22.60
CA LEU A 146 10.86 -26.13 22.79
C LEU A 146 10.32 -27.11 23.88
N GLU A 147 11.20 -27.78 24.62
CA GLU A 147 10.80 -28.44 25.88
C GLU A 147 10.58 -27.41 26.97
N THR A 148 9.68 -27.70 27.90
CA THR A 148 9.45 -26.82 29.04
C THR A 148 10.23 -27.33 30.23
N TRP A 149 11.18 -26.54 30.68
CA TRP A 149 11.80 -26.71 32.00
C TRP A 149 10.97 -26.02 33.06
N GLU A 150 10.72 -26.70 34.17
CA GLU A 150 10.01 -26.13 35.34
C GLU A 150 10.77 -26.34 36.64
N ASP A 151 10.64 -25.39 37.56
CA ASP A 151 11.17 -25.49 38.91
C ASP A 151 10.24 -24.78 39.89
N SER A 152 10.22 -25.29 41.14
CA SER A 152 9.39 -24.77 42.20
C SER A 152 10.24 -24.50 43.45
N ILE A 153 10.48 -23.23 43.72
CA ILE A 153 11.41 -22.73 44.72
C ILE A 153 10.60 -22.30 45.98
N PRO A 154 10.84 -22.88 47.17
CA PRO A 154 10.25 -22.35 48.41
C PRO A 154 10.63 -20.89 48.61
N PHE A 155 9.64 -20.02 48.56
CA PHE A 155 9.86 -18.58 48.63
C PHE A 155 8.83 -17.92 49.58
N LYS A 156 9.31 -17.23 50.59
CA LYS A 156 8.51 -16.32 51.39
C LYS A 156 9.08 -14.91 51.22
N SER A 157 8.31 -14.04 50.58
CA SER A 157 8.69 -12.64 50.47
C SER A 157 8.95 -12.06 51.86
N ARG A 158 10.13 -11.51 52.05
CA ARG A 158 10.53 -10.88 53.35
C ARG A 158 9.98 -9.46 53.50
N GLY A 159 9.05 -9.06 52.63
CA GLY A 159 8.11 -7.91 52.82
C GLY A 159 8.69 -6.59 52.44
N THR A 160 9.74 -6.08 52.32
CA THR A 160 10.06 -4.66 51.99
C THR A 160 11.41 -4.36 51.35
N CYS A 161 12.24 -5.33 51.12
CA CYS A 161 13.64 -5.04 50.79
C CYS A 161 14.19 -5.54 49.46
N GLY A 162 13.46 -6.31 48.68
CA GLY A 162 14.07 -6.79 47.44
C GLY A 162 13.08 -7.11 46.35
N ARG A 163 13.28 -6.53 45.17
CA ARG A 163 12.61 -6.93 43.96
C ARG A 163 13.25 -8.22 43.44
N LEU A 164 12.43 -9.13 42.91
CA LEU A 164 12.92 -10.37 42.36
C LEU A 164 13.61 -10.14 41.04
N LYS A 165 14.73 -10.85 40.82
CA LYS A 165 15.44 -10.91 39.56
C LYS A 165 15.77 -12.38 39.28
N VAL A 166 15.46 -12.86 38.08
CA VAL A 166 15.82 -14.19 37.58
C VAL A 166 16.82 -14.04 36.46
N VAL A 167 17.92 -14.74 36.52
CA VAL A 167 18.98 -14.72 35.52
C VAL A 167 19.21 -16.13 34.99
N ILE A 168 19.11 -16.31 33.67
CA ILE A 168 19.45 -17.55 32.99
C ILE A 168 20.80 -17.37 32.30
N GLY A 169 21.74 -18.28 32.61
CA GLY A 169 23.10 -18.24 32.07
C GLY A 169 23.85 -16.96 32.48
N ASP A 170 24.80 -16.57 31.65
CA ASP A 170 25.57 -15.33 31.82
C ASP A 170 24.78 -14.13 31.26
N ASN A 171 23.61 -13.81 31.86
CA ASN A 171 22.66 -12.80 31.44
C ASN A 171 22.02 -13.04 30.04
N LEU A 172 21.93 -14.26 29.58
CA LEU A 172 21.27 -14.63 28.32
C LEU A 172 19.79 -14.27 28.34
N LEU A 173 19.14 -14.42 29.51
CA LEU A 173 17.81 -13.87 29.78
C LEU A 173 17.79 -13.34 31.23
N VAL A 174 17.32 -12.11 31.39
CA VAL A 174 17.16 -11.47 32.70
C VAL A 174 15.73 -11.00 32.85
N TYR A 175 15.03 -11.53 33.85
CA TYR A 175 13.76 -11.02 34.32
C TYR A 175 13.99 -10.17 35.58
N SER A 176 13.38 -9.01 35.66
CA SER A 176 13.41 -8.13 36.82
C SER A 176 12.02 -7.58 37.09
N GLU A 177 11.66 -7.46 38.39
CA GLU A 177 10.47 -6.74 38.83
C GLU A 177 10.66 -5.22 38.78
N GLU A 178 11.87 -4.75 38.51
CA GLU A 178 12.14 -3.34 38.31
C GLU A 178 11.55 -2.88 36.98
N THR A 179 10.52 -2.06 37.05
CA THR A 179 9.78 -1.60 35.83
C THR A 179 10.55 -0.57 35.05
N SER A 180 11.54 0.12 35.62
CA SER A 180 12.41 1.07 34.93
C SER A 180 13.21 0.41 33.80
N ASP A 181 13.56 -0.87 33.95
CA ASP A 181 14.32 -1.63 32.97
C ASP A 181 13.52 -2.01 31.71
N ASN A 182 12.21 -1.82 31.76
CA ASN A 182 11.29 -2.17 30.68
C ASN A 182 10.71 -0.95 29.94
N VAL A 183 11.21 0.24 30.24
CA VAL A 183 10.76 1.47 29.55
C VAL A 183 11.49 1.61 28.23
N THR A 184 10.75 1.54 27.13
CA THR A 184 11.26 1.79 25.78
C THR A 184 11.12 3.27 25.43
N ASN A 185 12.13 3.83 24.78
CA ASN A 185 12.04 5.19 24.23
C ASN A 185 11.05 5.22 23.07
N ARG A 186 10.09 6.13 23.15
CA ARG A 186 9.18 6.36 22.02
C ARG A 186 9.74 7.46 21.11
N PRO A 187 9.39 7.44 19.82
CA PRO A 187 9.70 8.55 18.93
C PRO A 187 9.17 9.86 19.50
N LYS A 188 9.93 10.92 19.28
CA LYS A 188 9.54 12.26 19.72
C LYS A 188 8.28 12.72 18.99
N GLU A 189 7.46 13.46 19.68
CA GLU A 189 6.34 14.20 19.10
C GLU A 189 6.77 15.63 18.76
N LEU A 190 6.07 16.26 17.84
CA LEU A 190 6.22 17.68 17.59
C LEU A 190 5.66 18.48 18.78
N PRO A 191 6.21 19.67 19.08
CA PRO A 191 5.64 20.57 20.09
C PRO A 191 4.15 20.87 19.80
N ALA A 192 3.37 21.05 20.85
CA ALA A 192 1.93 21.32 20.71
C ALA A 192 1.62 22.63 19.95
N ASP A 193 2.54 23.58 20.01
CA ASP A 193 2.48 24.89 19.34
C ASP A 193 3.24 24.91 18.00
N PHE A 194 3.55 23.75 17.43
CA PHE A 194 4.24 23.65 16.14
C PHE A 194 3.46 24.36 15.02
N ASP A 195 4.11 25.28 14.32
CA ASP A 195 3.50 26.02 13.21
C ASP A 195 3.45 25.18 11.91
N TRP A 196 2.30 24.58 11.69
CA TRP A 196 2.01 23.79 10.47
C TRP A 196 1.94 24.63 9.19
N ASN A 197 1.85 25.99 9.30
CA ASN A 197 1.85 26.90 8.18
C ASN A 197 3.22 27.53 7.89
N SER A 198 4.26 27.17 8.65
CA SER A 198 5.65 27.48 8.33
C SER A 198 6.12 26.74 7.06
N ALA A 199 7.20 27.20 6.43
CA ALA A 199 7.80 26.48 5.30
C ALA A 199 8.09 25.00 5.65
N TYR A 200 8.65 24.76 6.82
CA TYR A 200 8.93 23.39 7.30
C TYR A 200 7.66 22.60 7.58
N GLY A 201 6.65 23.19 8.20
CA GLY A 201 5.38 22.50 8.47
C GLY A 201 4.62 22.11 7.19
N LEU A 202 4.61 22.98 6.19
CA LEU A 202 4.04 22.71 4.87
C LEU A 202 4.85 21.62 4.13
N TYR A 203 6.15 21.66 4.22
CA TYR A 203 7.03 20.61 3.67
C TYR A 203 6.71 19.23 4.26
N ILE A 204 6.61 19.10 5.60
CA ILE A 204 6.26 17.82 6.25
C ILE A 204 4.93 17.29 5.73
N GLN A 205 3.91 18.15 5.57
CA GLN A 205 2.63 17.75 5.02
C GLN A 205 2.76 17.30 3.55
N GLY A 206 3.55 18.02 2.76
CA GLY A 206 3.88 17.64 1.38
C GLY A 206 4.54 16.29 1.28
N GLU A 207 5.55 16.01 2.11
CA GLU A 207 6.24 14.71 2.19
C GLU A 207 5.29 13.57 2.55
N GLN A 208 4.36 13.78 3.46
CA GLN A 208 3.37 12.74 3.80
C GLN A 208 2.46 12.41 2.61
N TRP A 209 2.05 13.41 1.84
CA TRP A 209 1.29 13.16 0.61
C TRP A 209 2.14 12.52 -0.49
N MET A 210 3.45 12.84 -0.57
CA MET A 210 4.41 12.12 -1.44
C MET A 210 4.47 10.64 -1.08
N ASN A 211 4.62 10.30 0.20
CA ASN A 211 4.70 8.93 0.70
C ASN A 211 3.42 8.14 0.42
N GLN A 212 2.25 8.81 0.46
CA GLN A 212 0.96 8.23 0.11
C GLN A 212 0.69 8.23 -1.40
N LYS A 213 1.61 8.73 -2.22
CA LYS A 213 1.47 8.88 -3.68
C LYS A 213 0.24 9.70 -4.10
N VAL A 214 -0.13 10.71 -3.30
CA VAL A 214 -1.20 11.67 -3.63
C VAL A 214 -0.55 12.95 -4.13
N TYR A 215 -0.07 12.93 -5.36
CA TYR A 215 0.83 13.95 -5.90
C TYR A 215 0.18 15.33 -6.05
N ASP A 216 -1.11 15.43 -6.36
CA ASP A 216 -1.83 16.72 -6.42
C ASP A 216 -1.78 17.47 -5.08
N LYS A 217 -1.94 16.74 -3.97
CA LYS A 217 -1.83 17.34 -2.63
C LYS A 217 -0.38 17.62 -2.26
N ALA A 218 0.53 16.69 -2.59
CA ALA A 218 1.95 16.90 -2.35
C ALA A 218 2.46 18.18 -3.03
N GLU A 219 2.18 18.35 -4.32
CA GLU A 219 2.55 19.54 -5.10
C GLU A 219 2.02 20.83 -4.46
N LYS A 220 0.73 20.83 -4.06
CA LYS A 220 0.11 21.97 -3.39
C LYS A 220 0.87 22.39 -2.13
N TYR A 221 1.19 21.45 -1.25
CA TYR A 221 1.85 21.74 0.02
C TYR A 221 3.33 22.10 -0.16
N LEU A 222 4.04 21.41 -1.07
CA LEU A 222 5.44 21.72 -1.37
C LEU A 222 5.58 23.11 -2.03
N THR A 223 4.70 23.45 -2.96
CA THR A 223 4.65 24.81 -3.56
C THR A 223 4.36 25.87 -2.52
N ALA A 224 3.37 25.64 -1.64
CA ALA A 224 3.06 26.57 -0.55
C ALA A 224 4.25 26.73 0.43
N SER A 225 5.06 25.70 0.65
CA SER A 225 6.31 25.79 1.42
C SER A 225 7.30 26.74 0.75
N LEU A 226 7.47 26.64 -0.58
CA LEU A 226 8.36 27.52 -1.35
C LEU A 226 7.84 28.96 -1.48
N GLU A 227 6.53 29.18 -1.42
CA GLU A 227 5.93 30.53 -1.31
C GLU A 227 6.31 31.22 0.00
N LYS A 228 6.52 30.44 1.09
CA LYS A 228 7.00 30.95 2.37
C LYS A 228 8.51 31.21 2.37
N GLU A 229 9.27 30.27 1.79
CA GLU A 229 10.73 30.30 1.75
C GLU A 229 11.20 29.72 0.40
N ALA A 230 11.46 30.60 -0.57
CA ALA A 230 11.76 30.25 -1.97
C ALA A 230 12.98 29.34 -2.16
N TYR A 231 13.92 29.39 -1.21
CA TYR A 231 15.15 28.58 -1.23
C TYR A 231 15.18 27.47 -0.18
N PHE A 232 14.01 27.02 0.28
CA PHE A 232 13.94 25.93 1.23
C PHE A 232 14.31 24.60 0.55
N LEU A 233 15.56 24.21 0.72
CA LEU A 233 16.18 23.07 0.03
C LEU A 233 15.36 21.77 0.09
N PRO A 234 14.80 21.34 1.25
CA PRO A 234 14.02 20.10 1.29
C PRO A 234 12.80 20.12 0.37
N ALA A 235 12.07 21.24 0.34
CA ALA A 235 10.86 21.36 -0.51
C ALA A 235 11.22 21.42 -2.00
N LEU A 236 12.32 22.08 -2.38
CA LEU A 236 12.82 22.10 -3.76
C LEU A 236 13.16 20.69 -4.23
N THR A 237 13.87 19.92 -3.42
CA THR A 237 14.28 18.55 -3.75
C THR A 237 13.10 17.61 -3.84
N SER A 238 12.12 17.72 -2.91
CA SER A 238 10.91 16.91 -2.93
C SER A 238 10.04 17.22 -4.15
N LEU A 239 9.92 18.51 -4.51
CA LEU A 239 9.18 18.92 -5.70
C LEU A 239 9.86 18.45 -6.99
N ALA A 240 11.20 18.49 -7.06
CA ALA A 240 11.96 17.89 -8.15
C ALA A 240 11.70 16.38 -8.26
N SER A 241 11.70 15.66 -7.14
CA SER A 241 11.38 14.24 -7.09
C SER A 241 9.95 13.95 -7.57
N LEU A 242 8.98 14.77 -7.19
CA LEU A 242 7.61 14.67 -7.66
C LEU A 242 7.51 14.82 -9.17
N TYR A 243 8.08 15.87 -9.73
CA TYR A 243 8.06 16.14 -11.17
C TYR A 243 8.78 15.05 -11.96
N TYR A 244 9.93 14.57 -11.48
CA TYR A 244 10.61 13.43 -12.08
C TYR A 244 9.69 12.20 -12.18
N ARG A 245 8.97 11.86 -11.09
CA ARG A 245 8.02 10.74 -11.06
C ARG A 245 6.84 10.91 -12.01
N GLN A 246 6.45 12.15 -12.30
CA GLN A 246 5.39 12.48 -13.26
C GLN A 246 5.86 12.54 -14.72
N GLY A 247 7.17 12.33 -14.99
CA GLY A 247 7.76 12.48 -16.32
C GLY A 247 7.93 13.94 -16.76
N ARG A 248 7.87 14.90 -15.83
CA ARG A 248 8.10 16.34 -16.02
C ARG A 248 9.56 16.67 -15.77
N TYR A 249 10.44 16.13 -16.62
CA TYR A 249 11.88 16.14 -16.36
C TYR A 249 12.51 17.55 -16.38
N GLU A 250 12.02 18.46 -17.24
CA GLU A 250 12.48 19.84 -17.29
C GLU A 250 12.10 20.62 -16.03
N ASP A 251 10.86 20.45 -15.51
CA ASP A 251 10.42 21.06 -14.27
C ASP A 251 11.21 20.52 -13.08
N ALA A 252 11.49 19.22 -13.09
CA ALA A 252 12.33 18.59 -12.07
C ALA A 252 13.76 19.16 -12.11
N LEU A 253 14.36 19.28 -13.30
CA LEU A 253 15.70 19.81 -13.50
C LEU A 253 15.77 21.28 -13.06
N PHE A 254 14.76 22.10 -13.37
CA PHE A 254 14.68 23.49 -12.91
C PHE A 254 14.75 23.58 -11.37
N ASN A 255 14.00 22.77 -10.65
CA ASN A 255 14.06 22.75 -9.19
C ASN A 255 15.40 22.20 -8.66
N CYS A 256 16.02 21.22 -9.35
CA CYS A 256 17.36 20.77 -9.02
C CYS A 256 18.39 21.90 -9.14
N HIS A 257 18.34 22.71 -10.19
CA HIS A 257 19.27 23.84 -10.34
C HIS A 257 19.13 24.85 -9.20
N ILE A 258 17.92 25.18 -8.77
CA ILE A 258 17.71 26.08 -7.63
C ILE A 258 18.26 25.41 -6.34
N ALA A 259 17.96 24.12 -6.11
CA ALA A 259 18.42 23.40 -4.96
C ALA A 259 19.97 23.34 -4.90
N LEU A 260 20.62 23.08 -6.03
CA LEU A 260 22.09 23.06 -6.15
C LEU A 260 22.72 24.46 -6.03
N SER A 261 22.00 25.54 -6.34
CA SER A 261 22.46 26.90 -6.05
C SER A 261 22.50 27.19 -4.54
N VAL A 262 21.65 26.53 -3.74
CA VAL A 262 21.66 26.61 -2.27
C VAL A 262 22.76 25.74 -1.68
N ASN A 263 22.87 24.49 -2.13
CA ASN A 263 23.93 23.56 -1.71
C ASN A 263 24.37 22.67 -2.88
N ALA A 264 25.50 23.04 -3.48
CA ALA A 264 26.07 22.33 -4.64
C ALA A 264 26.46 20.86 -4.34
N TYR A 265 26.62 20.47 -3.08
CA TYR A 265 26.98 19.12 -2.66
C TYR A 265 25.83 18.35 -2.03
N ASP A 266 24.59 18.85 -2.10
CA ASP A 266 23.44 18.10 -1.62
C ASP A 266 23.29 16.80 -2.41
N GLY A 267 23.35 15.66 -1.70
CA GLY A 267 23.40 14.34 -2.33
C GLY A 267 22.11 14.00 -3.06
N TYR A 268 20.93 14.36 -2.51
CA TYR A 268 19.66 14.05 -3.14
C TYR A 268 19.42 14.91 -4.38
N SER A 269 19.69 16.22 -4.30
CA SER A 269 19.57 17.12 -5.44
C SER A 269 20.48 16.72 -6.60
N ASN A 270 21.74 16.33 -6.31
CA ASN A 270 22.67 15.84 -7.33
C ASN A 270 22.23 14.49 -7.94
N TYR A 271 21.68 13.59 -7.11
CA TYR A 271 21.15 12.31 -7.60
C TYR A 271 19.96 12.53 -8.55
N LEU A 272 18.99 13.40 -8.18
CA LEU A 272 17.87 13.77 -9.04
C LEU A 272 18.32 14.51 -10.29
N TYR A 273 19.29 15.43 -10.18
CA TYR A 273 19.91 16.09 -11.32
C TYR A 273 20.47 15.07 -12.31
N GLY A 274 21.19 14.05 -11.80
CA GLY A 274 21.69 12.95 -12.61
C GLY A 274 20.58 12.16 -13.30
N LEU A 275 19.51 11.81 -12.58
CA LEU A 275 18.35 11.08 -13.13
C LEU A 275 17.61 11.89 -14.20
N CYS A 276 17.36 13.19 -13.97
CA CYS A 276 16.70 14.05 -14.94
C CYS A 276 17.52 14.19 -16.23
N ASN A 277 18.83 14.45 -16.11
CA ASN A 277 19.72 14.54 -17.27
C ASN A 277 19.85 13.20 -18.00
N MET A 278 19.87 12.07 -17.31
CA MET A 278 19.84 10.75 -17.94
C MET A 278 18.54 10.55 -18.75
N ALA A 279 17.39 10.96 -18.20
CA ALA A 279 16.10 10.86 -18.91
C ALA A 279 16.04 11.79 -20.13
N LEU A 280 16.67 12.95 -20.07
CA LEU A 280 16.76 13.93 -21.18
C LEU A 280 17.89 13.63 -22.17
N GLY A 281 18.71 12.60 -21.93
CA GLY A 281 19.82 12.22 -22.81
C GLY A 281 21.10 13.05 -22.64
N ASN A 282 21.22 13.85 -21.59
CA ASN A 282 22.36 14.68 -21.26
C ASN A 282 23.41 13.86 -20.48
N GLU A 283 24.14 13.00 -21.18
CA GLU A 283 25.01 11.98 -20.57
C GLU A 283 26.10 12.55 -19.66
N THR A 284 26.76 13.65 -20.04
CA THR A 284 27.82 14.27 -19.26
C THR A 284 27.29 14.82 -17.94
N ASP A 285 26.21 15.62 -18.00
CA ASP A 285 25.57 16.19 -16.81
C ASP A 285 25.02 15.11 -15.88
N ALA A 286 24.50 14.01 -16.45
CA ALA A 286 24.05 12.87 -15.66
C ALA A 286 25.21 12.24 -14.86
N LYS A 287 26.36 11.99 -15.51
CA LYS A 287 27.58 11.45 -14.87
C LYS A 287 28.11 12.40 -13.79
N ASP A 288 28.11 13.70 -14.05
CA ASP A 288 28.54 14.70 -13.08
C ASP A 288 27.63 14.70 -11.85
N GLY A 289 26.32 14.69 -12.04
CA GLY A 289 25.35 14.61 -10.96
C GLY A 289 25.55 13.36 -10.09
N PHE A 290 25.65 12.18 -10.69
CA PHE A 290 25.90 10.94 -9.94
C PHE A 290 27.29 10.93 -9.26
N SER A 291 28.31 11.51 -9.91
CA SER A 291 29.66 11.59 -9.30
C SER A 291 29.63 12.44 -8.02
N VAL A 292 28.96 13.58 -8.03
CA VAL A 292 28.80 14.43 -6.83
C VAL A 292 27.87 13.77 -5.79
N ALA A 293 26.75 13.15 -6.22
CA ALA A 293 25.86 12.43 -5.32
C ALA A 293 26.57 11.31 -4.54
N SER A 294 27.60 10.68 -5.13
CA SER A 294 28.41 9.64 -4.50
C SER A 294 29.19 10.09 -3.27
N TYR A 295 29.33 11.39 -3.04
CA TYR A 295 29.94 11.91 -1.79
C TYR A 295 29.00 11.79 -0.59
N SER A 296 27.70 11.76 -0.82
CA SER A 296 26.70 11.53 0.23
C SER A 296 26.59 10.04 0.55
N ILE A 297 26.70 9.71 1.83
CA ILE A 297 26.63 8.30 2.29
C ILE A 297 25.29 7.65 1.92
N SER A 298 24.21 8.42 1.99
CA SER A 298 22.84 7.96 1.70
C SER A 298 22.59 7.65 0.22
N PHE A 299 23.37 8.25 -0.68
CA PHE A 299 23.19 8.09 -2.13
C PHE A 299 24.35 7.38 -2.81
N ARG A 300 25.42 7.10 -2.08
CA ARG A 300 26.70 6.61 -2.62
C ARG A 300 26.55 5.32 -3.40
N SER A 301 25.92 4.30 -2.82
CA SER A 301 25.70 3.02 -3.49
C SER A 301 24.85 3.19 -4.76
N ALA A 302 23.72 3.92 -4.67
CA ALA A 302 22.85 4.18 -5.79
C ALA A 302 23.53 5.01 -6.90
N ALA A 303 24.31 6.00 -6.54
CA ALA A 303 25.04 6.83 -7.50
C ALA A 303 26.11 6.03 -8.27
N TYR A 304 26.88 5.19 -7.59
CA TYR A 304 27.83 4.30 -8.25
C TYR A 304 27.13 3.24 -9.11
N GLU A 305 25.97 2.74 -8.68
CA GLU A 305 25.16 1.82 -9.49
C GLU A 305 24.72 2.51 -10.79
N LYS A 306 24.21 3.75 -10.75
CA LYS A 306 23.84 4.50 -11.95
C LYS A 306 25.03 4.78 -12.87
N LEU A 307 26.20 5.11 -12.33
CA LEU A 307 27.43 5.20 -13.13
C LEU A 307 27.78 3.86 -13.79
N ALA A 308 27.62 2.74 -13.08
CA ALA A 308 27.85 1.41 -13.63
C ALA A 308 26.90 1.09 -14.78
N GLU A 309 25.60 1.40 -14.65
CA GLU A 309 24.63 1.29 -15.73
C GLU A 309 25.01 2.12 -16.96
N MET A 310 25.40 3.39 -16.77
CA MET A 310 25.81 4.27 -17.85
C MET A 310 27.05 3.76 -18.60
N PHE A 311 28.01 3.17 -17.89
CA PHE A 311 29.18 2.54 -18.54
C PHE A 311 28.81 1.21 -19.20
N LEU A 312 27.81 0.49 -18.71
CA LEU A 312 27.27 -0.71 -19.35
C LEU A 312 26.65 -0.34 -20.71
N ILE A 313 25.84 0.72 -20.75
CA ILE A 313 25.25 1.29 -21.98
C ILE A 313 26.36 1.70 -22.98
N ALA A 314 27.43 2.31 -22.49
CA ALA A 314 28.57 2.71 -23.32
C ALA A 314 29.49 1.54 -23.74
N CYS A 315 29.16 0.29 -23.40
CA CYS A 315 29.95 -0.92 -23.65
C CYS A 315 31.37 -0.85 -23.01
N ASP A 316 31.57 0.00 -22.02
CA ASP A 316 32.81 0.03 -21.20
C ASP A 316 32.68 -0.92 -20.00
N TRP A 317 32.73 -2.23 -20.30
CA TRP A 317 32.51 -3.30 -19.33
C TRP A 317 33.44 -3.22 -18.11
N LYS A 318 34.66 -2.73 -18.29
CA LYS A 318 35.62 -2.59 -17.19
C LYS A 318 35.23 -1.48 -16.22
N LYS A 319 34.76 -0.34 -16.73
CA LYS A 319 34.27 0.71 -15.83
C LYS A 319 32.91 0.32 -15.22
N ALA A 320 32.08 -0.37 -15.95
CA ALA A 320 30.82 -0.93 -15.41
C ALA A 320 31.11 -1.87 -14.22
N GLU A 321 32.07 -2.82 -14.36
CA GLU A 321 32.53 -3.67 -13.26
C GLU A 321 33.05 -2.82 -12.09
N HIS A 322 33.93 -1.85 -12.37
CA HIS A 322 34.55 -1.01 -11.34
C HIS A 322 33.51 -0.26 -10.49
N TYR A 323 32.52 0.39 -11.13
CA TYR A 323 31.51 1.16 -10.41
C TYR A 323 30.47 0.27 -9.73
N ALA A 324 30.15 -0.88 -10.32
CA ALA A 324 29.28 -1.85 -9.67
C ALA A 324 29.91 -2.42 -8.37
N LEU A 325 31.20 -2.76 -8.41
CA LEU A 325 31.94 -3.17 -7.20
C LEU A 325 32.00 -2.05 -6.17
N LYS A 326 32.27 -0.80 -6.57
CA LYS A 326 32.17 0.35 -5.67
C LYS A 326 30.78 0.52 -5.04
N SER A 327 29.72 0.28 -5.78
CA SER A 327 28.37 0.30 -5.25
C SER A 327 28.22 -0.74 -4.13
N LYS A 328 28.70 -1.95 -4.37
CA LYS A 328 28.66 -3.06 -3.39
C LYS A 328 29.54 -2.84 -2.16
N ASP A 329 30.63 -2.07 -2.26
CA ASP A 329 31.43 -1.70 -1.08
C ASP A 329 30.62 -0.93 -0.02
N PHE A 330 29.57 -0.23 -0.44
CA PHE A 330 28.68 0.55 0.44
C PHE A 330 27.31 -0.08 0.70
N ASN A 331 26.85 -0.97 -0.17
CA ASN A 331 25.70 -1.82 0.04
C ASN A 331 25.89 -3.16 -0.67
N GLN A 332 26.30 -4.17 0.06
CA GLN A 332 26.54 -5.52 -0.47
C GLN A 332 25.29 -6.19 -1.04
N GLN A 333 24.09 -5.76 -0.62
CA GLN A 333 22.81 -6.27 -1.08
C GLN A 333 22.22 -5.45 -2.23
N ASN A 334 22.99 -4.61 -2.89
CA ASN A 334 22.52 -3.87 -4.07
C ASN A 334 22.39 -4.82 -5.28
N LEU A 335 21.18 -5.34 -5.49
CA LEU A 335 20.86 -6.27 -6.57
C LEU A 335 21.11 -5.68 -7.97
N LYS A 336 20.92 -4.36 -8.14
CA LYS A 336 21.20 -3.70 -9.43
C LYS A 336 22.69 -3.73 -9.77
N ALA A 337 23.56 -3.57 -8.78
CA ALA A 337 24.99 -3.74 -8.99
C ALA A 337 25.36 -5.17 -9.41
N ASP A 338 24.72 -6.18 -8.79
CA ASP A 338 24.90 -7.59 -9.21
C ASP A 338 24.42 -7.84 -10.63
N GLN A 339 23.29 -7.25 -11.03
CA GLN A 339 22.80 -7.31 -12.42
C GLN A 339 23.87 -6.77 -13.40
N VAL A 340 24.45 -5.62 -13.10
CA VAL A 340 25.51 -5.05 -13.94
C VAL A 340 26.74 -5.97 -13.97
N LEU A 341 27.15 -6.54 -12.83
CA LEU A 341 28.31 -7.43 -12.76
C LEU A 341 28.11 -8.71 -13.59
N MET A 342 26.95 -9.36 -13.50
CA MET A 342 26.65 -10.55 -14.30
C MET A 342 26.81 -10.27 -15.80
N ILE A 343 26.19 -9.19 -16.29
CA ILE A 343 26.25 -8.80 -17.69
C ILE A 343 27.69 -8.41 -18.08
N ALA A 344 28.36 -7.57 -17.30
CA ALA A 344 29.71 -7.11 -17.61
C ALA A 344 30.70 -8.29 -17.69
N TYR A 345 30.66 -9.23 -16.74
CA TYR A 345 31.50 -10.42 -16.75
C TYR A 345 31.22 -11.31 -17.96
N ARG A 346 29.96 -11.57 -18.28
CA ARG A 346 29.60 -12.35 -19.48
C ARG A 346 30.09 -11.66 -20.76
N LYS A 347 29.87 -10.36 -20.91
CA LYS A 347 30.33 -9.59 -22.11
C LYS A 347 31.85 -9.53 -22.21
N MET A 348 32.59 -9.59 -21.10
CA MET A 348 34.05 -9.71 -21.08
C MET A 348 34.56 -11.15 -21.26
N GLY A 349 33.73 -12.15 -21.40
CA GLY A 349 34.11 -13.56 -21.48
C GLY A 349 34.57 -14.16 -20.15
N GLN A 350 34.36 -13.49 -19.01
CA GLN A 350 34.74 -13.96 -17.67
C GLN A 350 33.65 -14.86 -17.06
N MET A 351 33.34 -15.98 -17.74
CA MET A 351 32.18 -16.83 -17.42
C MET A 351 32.17 -17.34 -15.99
N ASN A 352 33.34 -17.69 -15.42
CA ASN A 352 33.44 -18.14 -14.04
C ASN A 352 33.05 -17.07 -13.02
N LYS A 353 33.39 -15.81 -13.27
CA LYS A 353 32.98 -14.72 -12.40
C LYS A 353 31.47 -14.42 -12.51
N ALA A 354 30.95 -14.44 -13.74
CA ALA A 354 29.52 -14.30 -13.94
C ALA A 354 28.75 -15.41 -13.20
N LYS A 355 29.18 -16.65 -13.35
CA LYS A 355 28.56 -17.80 -12.67
C LYS A 355 28.63 -17.68 -11.14
N ALA A 356 29.75 -17.22 -10.59
CA ALA A 356 29.87 -17.04 -9.14
C ALA A 356 28.87 -16.00 -8.58
N VAL A 357 28.63 -14.89 -9.30
CA VAL A 357 27.59 -13.91 -8.90
C VAL A 357 26.20 -14.51 -9.01
N ILE A 358 25.91 -15.24 -10.09
CA ILE A 358 24.63 -15.91 -10.30
C ILE A 358 24.33 -16.91 -9.18
N ASP A 359 25.30 -17.78 -8.88
CA ASP A 359 25.14 -18.81 -7.86
C ASP A 359 24.88 -18.19 -6.48
N SER A 360 25.66 -17.17 -6.11
CA SER A 360 25.45 -16.45 -4.85
C SER A 360 24.07 -15.81 -4.77
N LEU A 361 23.58 -15.22 -5.86
CA LEU A 361 22.24 -14.62 -5.90
C LEU A 361 21.14 -15.68 -5.81
N LEU A 362 21.31 -16.83 -6.46
CA LEU A 362 20.31 -17.89 -6.46
C LEU A 362 20.29 -18.67 -5.15
N ASP A 363 21.40 -18.71 -4.41
CA ASP A 363 21.44 -19.27 -3.05
C ASP A 363 20.61 -18.41 -2.08
N ASP A 364 20.77 -17.09 -2.17
CA ASP A 364 20.01 -16.13 -1.31
C ASP A 364 18.58 -15.90 -1.80
N LEU A 365 18.38 -15.82 -3.12
CA LEU A 365 17.14 -15.47 -3.79
C LEU A 365 16.78 -16.47 -4.89
N PRO A 366 16.30 -17.67 -4.54
CA PRO A 366 16.05 -18.74 -5.50
C PRO A 366 15.04 -18.41 -6.60
N LEU A 367 14.19 -17.40 -6.40
CA LEU A 367 13.20 -16.94 -7.38
C LEU A 367 13.66 -15.74 -8.21
N TYR A 368 14.95 -15.38 -8.17
CA TYR A 368 15.47 -14.23 -8.91
C TYR A 368 15.64 -14.57 -10.40
N HIS A 369 14.59 -14.32 -11.17
CA HIS A 369 14.50 -14.77 -12.56
C HIS A 369 15.54 -14.15 -13.50
N LEU A 370 16.04 -12.94 -13.21
CA LEU A 370 17.08 -12.33 -14.02
C LEU A 370 18.41 -13.09 -13.91
N ALA A 371 18.80 -13.54 -12.70
CA ALA A 371 19.97 -14.39 -12.52
C ALA A 371 19.79 -15.77 -13.22
N ARG A 372 18.57 -16.34 -13.19
CA ARG A 372 18.27 -17.56 -13.95
C ARG A 372 18.36 -17.37 -15.45
N PHE A 373 17.98 -16.19 -15.96
CA PHE A 373 18.13 -15.88 -17.38
C PHE A 373 19.60 -15.70 -17.75
N GLU A 374 20.40 -15.04 -16.94
CA GLU A 374 21.86 -14.97 -17.15
C GLU A 374 22.50 -16.37 -17.11
N ASP A 375 22.06 -17.26 -16.23
CA ASP A 375 22.51 -18.65 -16.18
C ASP A 375 22.17 -19.41 -17.50
N LEU A 376 20.97 -19.21 -18.03
CA LEU A 376 20.56 -19.70 -19.35
C LEU A 376 21.52 -19.19 -20.47
N LEU A 377 21.89 -17.91 -20.42
CA LEU A 377 22.79 -17.31 -21.42
C LEU A 377 24.24 -17.80 -21.32
N LEU A 378 24.69 -18.18 -20.11
CA LEU A 378 26.00 -18.81 -19.91
C LEU A 378 26.07 -20.27 -20.37
N GLY A 379 24.93 -20.96 -20.31
CA GLY A 379 24.82 -22.37 -20.65
C GLY A 379 24.58 -22.64 -22.13
N THR A 380 24.02 -23.81 -22.41
CA THR A 380 23.62 -24.19 -23.79
C THR A 380 22.30 -23.51 -24.13
N PHE A 381 22.35 -22.52 -25.01
CA PHE A 381 21.16 -21.80 -25.46
C PHE A 381 20.44 -22.57 -26.57
N ASN A 382 19.42 -23.34 -26.19
CA ASN A 382 18.56 -24.11 -27.11
C ASN A 382 17.09 -24.05 -26.65
N GLU A 383 16.16 -24.50 -27.49
CA GLU A 383 14.73 -24.41 -27.22
C GLU A 383 14.30 -25.21 -25.96
N ALA A 384 14.95 -26.32 -25.65
CA ALA A 384 14.62 -27.10 -24.44
C ALA A 384 14.95 -26.29 -23.18
N ASN A 385 16.11 -25.63 -23.14
CA ASN A 385 16.55 -24.83 -22.00
C ASN A 385 15.76 -23.50 -21.89
N LYS A 386 15.37 -22.91 -23.00
CA LYS A 386 14.44 -21.75 -23.03
C LYS A 386 13.08 -22.13 -22.42
N ASN A 387 12.52 -23.26 -22.84
CA ASN A 387 11.24 -23.74 -22.33
C ASN A 387 11.33 -24.10 -20.84
N SER A 388 12.45 -24.70 -20.41
CA SER A 388 12.73 -24.97 -19.00
C SER A 388 12.76 -23.66 -18.19
N PHE A 389 13.47 -22.65 -18.66
CA PHE A 389 13.49 -21.33 -18.01
C PHE A 389 12.10 -20.72 -17.94
N ALA A 390 11.36 -20.67 -19.03
CA ALA A 390 10.02 -20.10 -19.07
C ALA A 390 9.06 -20.79 -18.11
N SER A 391 9.18 -22.11 -17.94
CA SER A 391 8.33 -22.90 -17.03
C SER A 391 8.53 -22.58 -15.54
N LEU A 392 9.61 -21.89 -15.18
CA LEU A 392 9.88 -21.45 -13.80
C LEU A 392 9.10 -20.17 -13.43
N ILE A 393 8.60 -19.44 -14.43
CA ILE A 393 7.84 -18.21 -14.22
C ILE A 393 6.35 -18.58 -14.16
N ARG A 394 5.82 -18.68 -12.94
CA ARG A 394 4.47 -19.23 -12.67
C ARG A 394 3.48 -18.22 -12.10
N SER A 395 3.77 -16.92 -12.26
CA SER A 395 2.83 -15.86 -11.87
C SER A 395 1.60 -15.84 -12.78
N GLU A 396 0.47 -15.35 -12.28
CA GLU A 396 -0.77 -15.15 -13.06
C GLU A 396 -0.53 -14.27 -14.30
N LEU A 397 0.39 -13.31 -14.18
CA LEU A 397 0.79 -12.37 -15.22
C LEU A 397 2.26 -12.60 -15.59
N SER A 398 2.59 -13.81 -16.06
CA SER A 398 3.97 -14.20 -16.41
C SER A 398 4.59 -13.24 -17.42
N PHE A 399 3.80 -12.68 -18.33
CA PHE A 399 4.27 -11.69 -19.28
C PHE A 399 4.84 -10.42 -18.61
N GLU A 400 4.32 -9.99 -17.46
CA GLU A 400 4.88 -8.84 -16.72
C GLU A 400 6.29 -9.13 -16.20
N THR A 401 6.57 -10.35 -15.77
CA THR A 401 7.92 -10.76 -15.35
C THR A 401 8.91 -10.71 -16.52
N PHE A 402 8.48 -11.21 -17.68
CA PHE A 402 9.30 -11.09 -18.91
C PHE A 402 9.47 -9.63 -19.35
N MET A 403 8.41 -8.82 -19.28
CA MET A 403 8.46 -7.40 -19.59
C MET A 403 9.49 -6.67 -18.71
N GLU A 404 9.46 -6.90 -17.40
CA GLU A 404 10.37 -6.24 -16.46
C GLU A 404 11.83 -6.58 -16.74
N MET A 405 12.12 -7.86 -16.96
CA MET A 405 13.48 -8.29 -17.33
C MET A 405 13.91 -7.71 -18.69
N ALA A 406 13.05 -7.77 -19.70
CA ALA A 406 13.36 -7.29 -21.03
C ALA A 406 13.63 -5.79 -21.05
N GLU A 407 12.82 -5.00 -20.34
CA GLU A 407 13.03 -3.56 -20.19
C GLU A 407 14.33 -3.21 -19.45
N TRP A 408 14.70 -4.01 -18.47
CA TRP A 408 16.00 -3.84 -17.84
C TRP A 408 17.13 -3.99 -18.85
N TYR A 409 17.15 -5.07 -19.65
CA TYR A 409 18.15 -5.29 -20.71
C TYR A 409 18.11 -4.20 -21.79
N GLU A 410 16.91 -3.75 -22.19
CA GLU A 410 16.78 -2.61 -23.09
C GLU A 410 17.43 -1.36 -22.52
N THR A 411 17.15 -1.04 -21.25
CA THR A 411 17.65 0.15 -20.56
C THR A 411 19.16 0.18 -20.51
N VAL A 412 19.81 -0.96 -20.30
CA VAL A 412 21.27 -1.07 -20.24
C VAL A 412 21.93 -1.39 -21.60
N GLY A 413 21.20 -1.24 -22.70
CA GLY A 413 21.72 -1.37 -24.08
C GLY A 413 21.90 -2.81 -24.58
N CYS A 414 21.46 -3.81 -23.82
CA CYS A 414 21.54 -5.24 -24.16
C CYS A 414 20.35 -5.67 -25.01
N LYS A 415 20.29 -5.17 -26.28
CA LYS A 415 19.12 -5.32 -27.18
C LYS A 415 18.84 -6.76 -27.57
N ASP A 416 19.84 -7.61 -27.71
CA ASP A 416 19.67 -9.02 -28.10
C ASP A 416 18.99 -9.82 -26.99
N GLU A 417 19.43 -9.62 -25.77
CA GLU A 417 18.87 -10.22 -24.58
C GLU A 417 17.41 -9.77 -24.34
N ALA A 418 17.15 -8.47 -24.54
CA ALA A 418 15.79 -7.94 -24.48
C ALA A 418 14.87 -8.57 -25.53
N LEU A 419 15.31 -8.72 -26.78
CA LEU A 419 14.55 -9.37 -27.84
C LEU A 419 14.23 -10.83 -27.53
N ILE A 420 15.18 -11.56 -26.92
CA ILE A 420 14.94 -12.95 -26.47
C ILE A 420 13.82 -12.97 -25.42
N LEU A 421 13.87 -12.09 -24.43
CA LEU A 421 12.86 -12.02 -23.37
C LEU A 421 11.49 -11.60 -23.89
N PHE A 422 11.42 -10.59 -24.77
CA PHE A 422 10.17 -10.22 -25.43
C PHE A 422 9.59 -11.34 -26.29
N SER A 423 10.41 -12.26 -26.81
CA SER A 423 9.92 -13.40 -27.59
C SER A 423 9.13 -14.43 -26.78
N PHE A 424 9.22 -14.42 -25.45
CA PHE A 424 8.38 -15.24 -24.57
C PHE A 424 6.98 -14.64 -24.35
N ILE A 425 6.71 -13.44 -24.88
CA ILE A 425 5.44 -12.73 -24.70
C ILE A 425 4.68 -12.74 -26.02
N ASP A 426 3.59 -13.50 -26.06
CA ASP A 426 2.69 -13.53 -27.20
C ASP A 426 1.54 -12.55 -26.99
N ASP A 427 1.05 -11.96 -28.11
CA ASP A 427 -0.19 -11.16 -28.19
C ASP A 427 -0.35 -10.01 -27.17
N TYR A 428 0.77 -9.45 -26.69
CA TYR A 428 0.77 -8.27 -25.85
C TYR A 428 1.26 -7.04 -26.64
N PRO A 429 0.39 -6.04 -26.93
CA PRO A 429 0.74 -4.93 -27.82
C PRO A 429 2.02 -4.19 -27.42
N ILE A 430 2.20 -3.94 -26.11
CA ILE A 430 3.37 -3.18 -25.60
C ILE A 430 4.67 -3.93 -25.87
N ALA A 431 4.69 -5.25 -25.70
CA ALA A 431 5.86 -6.06 -26.04
C ALA A 431 6.18 -5.99 -27.55
N ASN A 432 5.14 -5.99 -28.39
CA ASN A 432 5.34 -5.91 -29.84
C ASN A 432 5.83 -4.52 -30.28
N TYR A 433 5.36 -3.42 -29.68
CA TYR A 433 5.94 -2.09 -29.93
C TYR A 433 7.43 -2.04 -29.52
N LYS A 434 7.77 -2.60 -28.37
CA LYS A 434 9.16 -2.70 -27.89
C LYS A 434 10.04 -3.54 -28.84
N ARG A 435 9.54 -4.69 -29.28
CA ARG A 435 10.24 -5.54 -30.28
C ARG A 435 10.46 -4.79 -31.58
N ALA A 436 9.41 -4.12 -32.09
CA ALA A 436 9.50 -3.33 -33.31
C ALA A 436 10.58 -2.26 -33.21
N TRP A 437 10.63 -1.53 -32.07
CA TRP A 437 11.65 -0.52 -31.82
C TRP A 437 13.07 -1.10 -31.81
N LEU A 438 13.29 -2.19 -31.09
CA LEU A 438 14.62 -2.81 -31.01
C LEU A 438 15.08 -3.39 -32.36
N LEU A 439 14.17 -3.99 -33.14
CA LEU A 439 14.45 -4.47 -34.51
C LEU A 439 14.82 -3.30 -35.42
N TYR A 440 14.10 -2.17 -35.32
CA TYR A 440 14.39 -0.95 -36.06
C TYR A 440 15.78 -0.43 -35.79
N GLU A 441 16.14 -0.32 -34.50
CA GLU A 441 17.48 0.14 -34.07
C GLU A 441 18.60 -0.81 -34.48
N LYS A 442 18.29 -2.08 -34.75
CA LYS A 442 19.24 -3.08 -35.29
C LYS A 442 19.31 -3.08 -36.82
N GLY A 443 18.49 -2.28 -37.50
CA GLY A 443 18.44 -2.22 -38.97
C GLY A 443 17.52 -3.27 -39.59
N ASN A 444 16.80 -4.08 -38.84
CA ASN A 444 15.85 -5.10 -39.31
C ASN A 444 14.49 -4.45 -39.63
N ILE A 445 14.47 -3.54 -40.60
CA ILE A 445 13.33 -2.64 -40.85
C ILE A 445 12.05 -3.40 -41.23
N SER A 446 12.17 -4.43 -42.12
CA SER A 446 10.99 -5.20 -42.56
C SER A 446 10.27 -5.90 -41.39
N GLU A 447 11.03 -6.60 -40.59
CA GLU A 447 10.50 -7.31 -39.43
C GLU A 447 9.96 -6.33 -38.34
N SER A 448 10.63 -5.18 -38.19
CA SER A 448 10.18 -4.10 -37.29
C SER A 448 8.79 -3.59 -37.71
N LEU A 449 8.58 -3.29 -39.00
CA LEU A 449 7.28 -2.81 -39.47
C LEU A 449 6.18 -3.86 -39.35
N GLU A 450 6.49 -5.14 -39.57
CA GLU A 450 5.55 -6.25 -39.36
C GLU A 450 5.12 -6.33 -37.87
N MET A 451 6.08 -6.25 -36.93
CA MET A 451 5.77 -6.24 -35.50
C MET A 451 4.95 -5.01 -35.09
N LEU A 452 5.23 -3.86 -35.69
CA LEU A 452 4.48 -2.62 -35.43
C LEU A 452 3.04 -2.73 -35.94
N ASP A 453 2.84 -3.26 -37.14
CA ASP A 453 1.51 -3.50 -37.72
C ASP A 453 0.72 -4.51 -36.83
N ARG A 454 1.36 -5.59 -36.38
CA ARG A 454 0.78 -6.54 -35.40
C ARG A 454 0.40 -5.88 -34.10
N ALA A 455 1.25 -5.02 -33.54
CA ALA A 455 0.94 -4.28 -32.29
C ALA A 455 -0.31 -3.40 -32.46
N ASN A 456 -0.45 -2.73 -33.61
CA ASN A 456 -1.61 -1.91 -33.92
C ASN A 456 -2.91 -2.70 -34.12
N GLU A 457 -2.84 -3.96 -34.57
CA GLU A 457 -4.01 -4.84 -34.76
C GLU A 457 -4.54 -5.41 -33.47
N LEU A 458 -3.67 -5.70 -32.47
CA LEU A 458 -4.06 -6.30 -31.23
C LEU A 458 -5.10 -5.48 -30.45
N SER A 459 -5.95 -6.20 -29.70
CA SER A 459 -6.98 -5.59 -28.85
C SER A 459 -6.36 -4.74 -27.74
N PRO A 460 -6.93 -3.58 -27.42
CA PRO A 460 -6.54 -2.79 -26.24
C PRO A 460 -7.15 -3.31 -24.94
N GLU A 461 -7.92 -4.39 -24.98
CA GLU A 461 -8.62 -4.92 -23.82
C GLU A 461 -7.64 -5.52 -22.81
N TYR A 462 -7.71 -5.08 -21.54
CA TYR A 462 -6.81 -5.47 -20.45
C TYR A 462 -5.34 -5.04 -20.63
N ILE A 463 -5.09 -4.01 -21.42
CA ILE A 463 -3.75 -3.43 -21.60
C ILE A 463 -3.62 -2.17 -20.78
N PHE A 464 -2.74 -2.19 -19.76
CA PHE A 464 -2.54 -1.12 -18.79
C PHE A 464 -1.05 -0.76 -18.66
N PRO A 465 -0.44 -0.12 -19.67
CA PRO A 465 0.95 0.25 -19.60
C PRO A 465 1.18 1.36 -18.56
N PHE A 466 2.31 1.28 -17.86
CA PHE A 466 2.65 2.23 -16.79
C PHE A 466 4.14 2.64 -16.81
N ARG A 467 4.96 1.95 -17.58
CA ARG A 467 6.42 2.16 -17.61
C ARG A 467 6.78 3.33 -18.51
N SER A 468 7.42 4.36 -17.93
CA SER A 468 7.82 5.59 -18.66
C SER A 468 8.80 5.31 -19.81
N SER A 469 9.62 4.25 -19.71
CA SER A 469 10.53 3.81 -20.78
C SER A 469 9.82 3.47 -22.11
N THR A 470 8.51 3.20 -22.05
CA THR A 470 7.69 2.88 -23.23
C THR A 470 7.29 4.12 -24.03
N ILE A 471 7.28 5.32 -23.41
CA ILE A 471 6.83 6.56 -24.07
C ILE A 471 7.60 6.82 -25.37
N LYS A 472 8.94 6.83 -25.33
CA LYS A 472 9.79 7.05 -26.51
C LYS A 472 9.50 6.06 -27.64
N VAL A 473 9.15 4.83 -27.30
CA VAL A 473 8.83 3.77 -28.28
C VAL A 473 7.47 4.05 -28.94
N LEU A 474 6.48 4.48 -28.16
CA LEU A 474 5.16 4.85 -28.64
C LEU A 474 5.23 6.11 -29.53
N GLU A 475 5.96 7.13 -29.11
CA GLU A 475 6.20 8.34 -29.92
C GLU A 475 6.85 8.00 -31.27
N TRP A 476 7.90 7.15 -31.25
CA TRP A 476 8.52 6.65 -32.50
C TRP A 476 7.51 5.87 -33.35
N ALA A 477 6.77 4.94 -32.76
CA ALA A 477 5.78 4.12 -33.47
C ALA A 477 4.72 5.01 -34.13
N LYS A 478 4.28 6.08 -33.48
CA LYS A 478 3.33 7.06 -34.00
C LYS A 478 3.83 7.75 -35.27
N THR A 479 5.14 8.01 -35.38
CA THR A 479 5.70 8.64 -36.58
C THR A 479 5.63 7.74 -37.84
N LEU A 480 5.67 6.41 -37.66
CA LEU A 480 5.68 5.43 -38.73
C LEU A 480 4.28 4.87 -39.06
N ARG A 481 3.49 4.63 -38.01
CA ARG A 481 2.15 4.00 -38.13
C ARG A 481 1.19 4.66 -37.11
N PRO A 482 0.67 5.86 -37.41
CA PRO A 482 -0.27 6.53 -36.53
C PRO A 482 -1.50 5.65 -36.23
N ASN A 483 -1.83 5.50 -34.92
CA ASN A 483 -2.99 4.75 -34.46
C ASN A 483 -3.45 5.34 -33.13
N TRP A 484 -4.76 5.49 -32.95
CA TRP A 484 -5.34 6.05 -31.71
C TRP A 484 -4.93 5.28 -30.44
N LYS A 485 -4.64 3.97 -30.55
CA LYS A 485 -4.19 3.15 -29.41
C LYS A 485 -2.84 3.62 -28.87
N ILE A 486 -1.99 4.19 -29.73
CA ILE A 486 -0.68 4.72 -29.31
C ILE A 486 -0.88 5.88 -28.34
N ASP A 487 -1.69 6.88 -28.72
CA ASP A 487 -2.03 7.99 -27.85
C ASP A 487 -2.74 7.54 -26.56
N TYR A 488 -3.61 6.52 -26.68
CA TYR A 488 -4.29 5.94 -25.54
C TYR A 488 -3.32 5.26 -24.56
N TYR A 489 -2.39 4.44 -25.05
CA TYR A 489 -1.40 3.78 -24.19
C TYR A 489 -0.43 4.78 -23.56
N GLU A 490 0.02 5.75 -24.32
CA GLU A 490 0.86 6.83 -23.79
C GLU A 490 0.11 7.65 -22.72
N GLY A 491 -1.15 7.99 -22.98
CA GLY A 491 -2.02 8.64 -22.00
C GLY A 491 -2.22 7.82 -20.71
N LEU A 492 -2.35 6.49 -20.81
CA LEU A 492 -2.41 5.59 -19.65
C LEU A 492 -1.11 5.63 -18.83
N ILE A 493 0.07 5.68 -19.48
CA ILE A 493 1.36 5.78 -18.80
C ILE A 493 1.46 7.11 -18.01
N TYR A 494 1.12 8.24 -18.64
CA TYR A 494 1.11 9.53 -17.96
C TYR A 494 0.08 9.57 -16.80
N TRP A 495 -1.07 8.93 -17.00
CA TRP A 495 -2.08 8.83 -15.93
C TRP A 495 -1.59 7.96 -14.76
N ALA A 496 -0.93 6.84 -15.02
CA ALA A 496 -0.31 5.99 -14.00
C ALA A 496 0.74 6.77 -13.19
N ASN A 497 1.50 7.65 -13.86
CA ASN A 497 2.46 8.55 -13.24
C ASN A 497 1.82 9.82 -12.63
N GLN A 498 0.48 9.90 -12.62
CA GLN A 498 -0.33 11.02 -12.10
C GLN A 498 -0.11 12.37 -12.82
N ASN A 499 0.45 12.36 -14.01
CA ASN A 499 0.45 13.52 -14.91
C ASN A 499 -0.89 13.56 -15.69
N LYS A 500 -1.94 14.01 -14.98
CA LYS A 500 -3.33 13.96 -15.48
C LYS A 500 -3.55 14.90 -16.66
N GLU A 501 -2.85 16.01 -16.71
CA GLU A 501 -2.97 17.01 -17.77
C GLU A 501 -2.47 16.44 -19.09
N LYS A 502 -1.27 15.86 -19.11
CA LYS A 502 -0.70 15.23 -20.30
C LYS A 502 -1.50 14.00 -20.74
N ALA A 503 -1.98 13.21 -19.77
CA ALA A 503 -2.86 12.08 -20.05
C ALA A 503 -4.15 12.51 -20.75
N LEU A 504 -4.80 13.59 -20.29
CA LEU A 504 -6.03 14.11 -20.89
C LEU A 504 -5.78 14.66 -22.31
N GLU A 505 -4.69 15.41 -22.52
CA GLU A 505 -4.26 15.88 -23.84
C GLU A 505 -4.17 14.72 -24.85
N LEU A 506 -3.48 13.64 -24.46
CA LEU A 506 -3.30 12.44 -25.30
C LEU A 506 -4.63 11.71 -25.55
N PHE A 507 -5.47 11.59 -24.53
CA PHE A 507 -6.81 11.01 -24.73
C PHE A 507 -7.69 11.86 -25.66
N ASP A 508 -7.55 13.18 -25.65
CA ASP A 508 -8.30 14.03 -26.57
C ASP A 508 -7.79 13.91 -28.01
N ASN A 509 -6.51 13.56 -28.23
CA ASN A 509 -5.94 13.27 -29.54
C ASN A 509 -6.44 11.96 -30.16
N CYS A 510 -6.96 11.00 -29.36
CA CYS A 510 -7.50 9.72 -29.87
C CYS A 510 -8.73 9.89 -30.79
N GLY A 511 -9.46 11.00 -30.67
CA GLY A 511 -10.70 11.24 -31.43
C GLY A 511 -11.86 10.33 -31.02
N GLU A 512 -12.68 9.93 -31.98
CA GLU A 512 -13.81 9.01 -31.77
C GLU A 512 -13.35 7.56 -32.00
N VAL A 513 -13.58 6.71 -30.99
CA VAL A 513 -13.11 5.31 -31.01
C VAL A 513 -14.25 4.33 -30.66
N GLU A 514 -14.14 3.09 -31.13
CA GLU A 514 -15.12 2.02 -30.84
C GLU A 514 -14.74 1.21 -29.58
N TYR A 515 -14.28 1.88 -28.53
CA TYR A 515 -13.80 1.23 -27.29
C TYR A 515 -14.32 1.93 -26.04
N ALA A 516 -15.34 1.35 -25.40
CA ALA A 516 -16.01 1.94 -24.23
C ALA A 516 -15.07 2.26 -23.05
N PRO A 517 -14.07 1.39 -22.69
CA PRO A 517 -13.16 1.70 -21.58
C PRO A 517 -12.32 2.97 -21.80
N PHE A 518 -12.00 3.33 -23.04
CA PHE A 518 -11.35 4.59 -23.37
C PHE A 518 -12.15 5.80 -22.87
N TYR A 519 -13.46 5.83 -23.16
CA TYR A 519 -14.33 6.93 -22.72
C TYR A 519 -14.46 6.97 -21.18
N LEU A 520 -14.50 5.82 -20.52
CA LEU A 520 -14.48 5.75 -19.05
C LEU A 520 -13.18 6.32 -18.46
N SER A 521 -12.04 6.01 -19.08
CA SER A 521 -10.73 6.54 -18.70
C SER A 521 -10.69 8.05 -18.86
N ARG A 522 -11.09 8.57 -20.03
CA ARG A 522 -11.11 10.02 -20.30
C ARG A 522 -12.10 10.76 -19.41
N ALA A 523 -13.29 10.20 -19.17
CA ALA A 523 -14.28 10.75 -18.26
C ALA A 523 -13.77 10.88 -16.82
N SER A 524 -12.85 9.99 -16.38
CA SER A 524 -12.26 10.04 -15.05
C SER A 524 -11.36 11.26 -14.84
N LEU A 525 -10.81 11.83 -15.92
CA LEU A 525 -9.98 13.03 -15.91
C LEU A 525 -10.76 14.32 -16.19
N LYS A 526 -11.95 14.23 -16.78
CA LYS A 526 -12.82 15.35 -17.11
C LYS A 526 -13.77 15.72 -15.95
N LYS A 527 -14.31 16.92 -16.01
CA LYS A 527 -15.32 17.45 -15.07
C LYS A 527 -16.55 17.94 -15.83
N GLY A 528 -17.66 18.10 -15.10
CA GLY A 528 -18.90 18.69 -15.61
C GLY A 528 -19.43 17.98 -16.87
N GLU A 529 -19.95 18.78 -17.81
CA GLU A 529 -20.61 18.30 -19.03
C GLU A 529 -19.71 17.42 -19.90
N GLY A 530 -18.43 17.76 -20.02
CA GLY A 530 -17.47 16.96 -20.79
C GLY A 530 -17.29 15.55 -20.22
N ARG A 531 -17.36 15.38 -18.91
CA ARG A 531 -17.36 14.06 -18.25
C ARG A 531 -18.63 13.29 -18.61
N LEU A 532 -19.80 13.92 -18.50
CA LEU A 532 -21.08 13.27 -18.82
C LEU A 532 -21.12 12.80 -20.29
N MET A 533 -20.67 13.62 -21.22
CA MET A 533 -20.62 13.27 -22.64
C MET A 533 -19.82 11.99 -22.87
N ASP A 534 -18.65 11.85 -22.25
CA ASP A 534 -17.83 10.65 -22.38
C ASP A 534 -18.48 9.43 -21.72
N LEU A 535 -19.14 9.59 -20.56
CA LEU A 535 -19.90 8.50 -19.92
C LEU A 535 -21.05 8.00 -20.81
N LEU A 536 -21.79 8.90 -21.45
CA LEU A 536 -22.85 8.55 -22.39
C LEU A 536 -22.32 7.87 -23.64
N LYS A 537 -21.17 8.32 -24.17
CA LYS A 537 -20.48 7.64 -25.28
C LYS A 537 -20.04 6.22 -24.86
N ALA A 538 -19.48 6.06 -23.66
CA ALA A 538 -19.14 4.73 -23.14
C ALA A 538 -20.36 3.80 -23.10
N GLU A 539 -21.49 4.30 -22.62
CA GLU A 539 -22.74 3.55 -22.58
C GLU A 539 -23.25 3.16 -23.97
N GLN A 540 -23.15 4.09 -24.93
CA GLN A 540 -23.54 3.84 -26.31
C GLN A 540 -22.70 2.72 -26.95
N LYS A 541 -21.39 2.70 -26.67
CA LYS A 541 -20.48 1.69 -27.23
C LYS A 541 -20.64 0.32 -26.56
N ARG A 542 -20.79 0.30 -25.21
CA ARG A 542 -20.94 -0.96 -24.47
C ARG A 542 -21.69 -0.74 -23.16
N ILE A 543 -22.86 -1.33 -23.02
CA ILE A 543 -23.57 -1.39 -21.75
C ILE A 543 -22.87 -2.38 -20.84
N SER A 544 -22.30 -1.90 -19.76
CA SER A 544 -21.61 -2.69 -18.72
C SER A 544 -21.96 -2.16 -17.34
N TRP A 545 -21.80 -2.99 -16.30
CA TRP A 545 -22.02 -2.52 -14.93
C TRP A 545 -21.07 -1.36 -14.56
N ARG A 546 -19.86 -1.34 -15.10
CA ARG A 546 -18.90 -0.24 -14.87
C ARG A 546 -19.41 1.08 -15.46
N THR A 547 -19.98 1.04 -16.64
CA THR A 547 -20.59 2.21 -17.27
C THR A 547 -21.79 2.71 -16.46
N GLY A 548 -22.67 1.80 -16.01
CA GLY A 548 -23.81 2.15 -15.15
C GLY A 548 -23.38 2.74 -13.82
N PHE A 549 -22.37 2.15 -13.20
CA PHE A 549 -21.81 2.67 -11.95
C PHE A 549 -21.18 4.06 -12.11
N ALA A 550 -20.45 4.29 -13.20
CA ALA A 550 -19.85 5.61 -13.48
C ALA A 550 -20.93 6.69 -13.73
N LEU A 551 -21.99 6.36 -14.48
CA LEU A 551 -23.11 7.26 -14.73
C LEU A 551 -23.89 7.59 -13.45
N ILE A 552 -24.26 6.58 -12.67
CA ILE A 552 -25.02 6.84 -11.43
C ILE A 552 -24.20 7.64 -10.43
N ASN A 553 -22.89 7.38 -10.32
CA ASN A 553 -22.01 8.17 -9.47
C ASN A 553 -21.91 9.63 -9.94
N TYR A 554 -21.88 9.87 -11.25
CA TYR A 554 -21.91 11.24 -11.77
C TYR A 554 -23.17 11.97 -11.34
N TYR A 555 -24.34 11.39 -11.57
CA TYR A 555 -25.62 12.02 -11.21
C TYR A 555 -25.80 12.18 -9.70
N VAL A 556 -25.35 11.22 -8.90
CA VAL A 556 -25.36 11.33 -7.42
C VAL A 556 -24.44 12.43 -6.92
N ALA A 557 -23.27 12.59 -7.52
CA ALA A 557 -22.32 13.62 -7.12
C ALA A 557 -22.81 15.05 -7.42
N ASP A 558 -23.57 15.20 -8.51
CA ASP A 558 -24.15 16.46 -8.92
C ASP A 558 -25.60 16.67 -8.39
N HIS A 559 -26.06 15.78 -7.47
CA HIS A 559 -27.42 15.82 -6.89
C HIS A 559 -28.56 15.74 -7.90
N LEU A 560 -28.31 15.12 -9.06
CA LEU A 560 -29.28 14.91 -10.13
C LEU A 560 -30.05 13.60 -9.87
N TRP A 561 -30.90 13.62 -8.85
CA TRP A 561 -31.51 12.43 -8.26
C TRP A 561 -32.47 11.70 -9.21
N GLU A 562 -33.22 12.42 -10.03
CA GLU A 562 -34.14 11.84 -11.02
C GLU A 562 -33.39 10.98 -12.04
N GLN A 563 -32.31 11.54 -12.61
CA GLN A 563 -31.46 10.83 -13.57
C GLN A 563 -30.74 9.64 -12.90
N ALA A 564 -30.32 9.80 -11.65
CA ALA A 564 -29.69 8.73 -10.88
C ALA A 564 -30.67 7.57 -10.64
N VAL A 565 -31.95 7.86 -10.36
CA VAL A 565 -33.02 6.85 -10.22
C VAL A 565 -33.27 6.12 -11.54
N GLU A 566 -33.36 6.85 -12.66
CA GLU A 566 -33.56 6.26 -13.99
C GLU A 566 -32.41 5.28 -14.35
N VAL A 567 -31.16 5.73 -14.18
CA VAL A 567 -29.97 4.88 -14.41
C VAL A 567 -29.97 3.69 -13.45
N GLY A 568 -30.24 3.93 -12.17
CA GLY A 568 -30.32 2.88 -11.16
C GLY A 568 -31.33 1.80 -11.50
N GLU A 569 -32.54 2.19 -11.88
CA GLU A 569 -33.58 1.26 -12.29
C GLU A 569 -33.18 0.44 -13.54
N LYS A 570 -32.64 1.12 -14.58
CA LYS A 570 -32.18 0.49 -15.82
C LYS A 570 -31.12 -0.58 -15.54
N TYR A 571 -30.11 -0.23 -14.75
CA TYR A 571 -28.96 -1.10 -14.53
C TYR A 571 -29.22 -2.20 -13.48
N MET A 572 -30.04 -1.94 -12.45
CA MET A 572 -30.42 -2.98 -11.51
C MET A 572 -31.33 -4.06 -12.12
N LYS A 573 -32.12 -3.73 -13.16
CA LYS A 573 -32.83 -4.74 -13.95
C LYS A 573 -31.85 -5.68 -14.68
N ARG A 574 -30.71 -5.17 -15.13
CA ARG A 574 -29.71 -5.95 -15.89
C ARG A 574 -28.70 -6.65 -14.99
N TYR A 575 -28.34 -6.03 -13.87
CA TYR A 575 -27.34 -6.51 -12.91
C TYR A 575 -27.91 -6.52 -11.48
N PRO A 576 -28.90 -7.38 -11.18
CA PRO A 576 -29.66 -7.30 -9.94
C PRO A 576 -28.86 -7.55 -8.66
N SER A 577 -27.71 -8.25 -8.75
CA SER A 577 -26.81 -8.52 -7.64
C SER A 577 -25.67 -7.50 -7.49
N ASN A 578 -25.62 -6.47 -8.36
CA ASN A 578 -24.56 -5.46 -8.27
C ASN A 578 -24.86 -4.44 -7.18
N TYR A 579 -24.35 -4.67 -5.98
CA TYR A 579 -24.60 -3.78 -4.84
C TYR A 579 -23.95 -2.38 -4.98
N TYR A 580 -22.89 -2.22 -5.78
CA TYR A 580 -22.29 -0.90 -6.03
C TYR A 580 -23.29 0.06 -6.66
N ILE A 581 -24.00 -0.38 -7.70
CA ILE A 581 -25.07 0.38 -8.35
C ILE A 581 -26.27 0.47 -7.41
N GLY A 582 -26.62 -0.66 -6.77
CA GLY A 582 -27.76 -0.76 -5.87
C GLY A 582 -27.72 0.23 -4.71
N LEU A 583 -26.56 0.44 -4.08
CA LEU A 583 -26.42 1.41 -2.99
C LEU A 583 -26.62 2.86 -3.46
N LYS A 584 -26.09 3.22 -4.62
CA LYS A 584 -26.31 4.56 -5.21
C LYS A 584 -27.75 4.77 -5.61
N TYR A 585 -28.39 3.73 -6.16
CA TYR A 585 -29.82 3.75 -6.48
C TYR A 585 -30.68 3.88 -5.22
N ALA A 586 -30.38 3.11 -4.16
CA ALA A 586 -31.08 3.23 -2.88
C ALA A 586 -30.95 4.64 -2.28
N LYS A 587 -29.74 5.22 -2.32
CA LYS A 587 -29.53 6.60 -1.90
C LYS A 587 -30.39 7.58 -2.70
N SER A 588 -30.40 7.45 -4.02
CA SER A 588 -31.18 8.33 -4.90
C SER A 588 -32.69 8.21 -4.65
N LEU A 589 -33.22 7.00 -4.43
CA LEU A 589 -34.60 6.78 -4.02
C LEU A 589 -34.93 7.45 -2.68
N CYS A 590 -34.00 7.39 -1.72
CA CYS A 590 -34.15 8.05 -0.42
C CYS A 590 -34.24 9.57 -0.58
N GLU A 591 -33.36 10.17 -1.37
CA GLU A 591 -33.33 11.62 -1.63
C GLU A 591 -34.57 12.10 -2.40
N MET A 592 -35.15 11.25 -3.25
CA MET A 592 -36.41 11.50 -3.96
C MET A 592 -37.69 11.25 -3.11
N GLY A 593 -37.52 10.95 -1.82
CA GLY A 593 -38.67 10.65 -0.94
C GLY A 593 -39.31 9.29 -1.15
N GLN A 594 -38.73 8.42 -1.97
CA GLN A 594 -39.28 7.09 -2.27
C GLN A 594 -38.82 6.06 -1.22
N TYR A 595 -39.04 6.37 0.05
CA TYR A 595 -38.47 5.64 1.20
C TYR A 595 -38.85 4.15 1.22
N SER A 596 -40.11 3.83 0.89
CA SER A 596 -40.57 2.44 0.87
C SER A 596 -39.88 1.58 -0.20
N GLN A 597 -39.62 2.17 -1.37
CA GLN A 597 -38.87 1.49 -2.44
C GLN A 597 -37.42 1.32 -2.07
N CYS A 598 -36.80 2.37 -1.50
CA CYS A 598 -35.45 2.34 -0.99
C CYS A 598 -35.25 1.20 0.03
N ILE A 599 -36.10 1.14 1.05
CA ILE A 599 -36.04 0.09 2.09
C ILE A 599 -36.25 -1.30 1.48
N SER A 600 -37.22 -1.43 0.56
CA SER A 600 -37.48 -2.72 -0.13
C SER A 600 -36.27 -3.19 -0.95
N LEU A 601 -35.57 -2.26 -1.62
CA LEU A 601 -34.33 -2.55 -2.36
C LEU A 601 -33.23 -3.02 -1.41
N LEU A 602 -32.97 -2.27 -0.34
CA LEU A 602 -31.93 -2.59 0.63
C LEU A 602 -32.15 -3.92 1.35
N ASN A 603 -33.41 -4.26 1.66
CA ASN A 603 -33.73 -5.56 2.27
C ASN A 603 -33.46 -6.77 1.36
N LYS A 604 -33.45 -6.58 0.04
CA LYS A 604 -33.18 -7.63 -0.94
C LYS A 604 -31.72 -7.69 -1.40
N MET A 605 -30.96 -6.66 -1.08
CA MET A 605 -29.55 -6.55 -1.50
C MET A 605 -28.66 -7.42 -0.62
N SER A 606 -27.58 -7.91 -1.20
CA SER A 606 -26.49 -8.54 -0.47
C SER A 606 -25.21 -7.77 -0.77
N VAL A 607 -24.71 -7.04 0.22
CA VAL A 607 -23.46 -6.31 0.17
C VAL A 607 -22.37 -7.19 0.73
N LEU A 608 -21.29 -7.36 -0.03
CA LEU A 608 -20.11 -8.09 0.47
C LEU A 608 -19.49 -7.30 1.63
N PRO A 609 -19.32 -7.91 2.80
CA PRO A 609 -18.67 -7.27 3.93
C PRO A 609 -17.25 -6.79 3.56
N ASN A 610 -16.95 -5.56 3.94
CA ASN A 610 -15.62 -4.98 3.81
C ASN A 610 -15.44 -3.91 4.88
N GLU A 611 -14.19 -3.58 5.23
CA GLU A 611 -13.91 -2.46 6.13
C GLU A 611 -14.45 -1.17 5.52
N GLY A 612 -15.39 -0.51 6.20
CA GLY A 612 -16.06 0.69 5.71
C GLY A 612 -17.39 0.46 4.98
N ALA A 613 -17.97 -0.73 5.00
CA ALA A 613 -19.27 -1.04 4.37
C ALA A 613 -20.48 -0.39 5.09
N TYR A 614 -20.36 0.85 5.55
CA TYR A 614 -21.41 1.54 6.31
C TYR A 614 -22.47 2.22 5.44
N GLU A 615 -22.21 2.44 4.15
CA GLU A 615 -23.12 3.21 3.26
C GLU A 615 -24.54 2.61 3.24
N GLY A 616 -24.65 1.30 3.07
CA GLY A 616 -25.94 0.60 3.03
C GLY A 616 -26.75 0.79 4.31
N ARG A 617 -26.08 0.63 5.46
CA ARG A 617 -26.70 0.84 6.77
C ARG A 617 -27.10 2.30 7.00
N ALA A 618 -26.29 3.26 6.57
CA ALA A 618 -26.59 4.69 6.70
C ALA A 618 -27.84 5.06 5.88
N VAL A 619 -27.93 4.62 4.63
CA VAL A 619 -29.12 4.86 3.78
C VAL A 619 -30.35 4.16 4.35
N TYR A 620 -30.23 2.93 4.86
CA TYR A 620 -31.32 2.20 5.49
C TYR A 620 -31.88 2.95 6.72
N ARG A 621 -30.98 3.45 7.58
CA ARG A 621 -31.33 4.28 8.73
C ARG A 621 -32.07 5.54 8.30
N ALA A 622 -31.49 6.28 7.36
CA ALA A 622 -32.06 7.53 6.85
C ALA A 622 -33.47 7.33 6.26
N ALA A 623 -33.61 6.34 5.38
CA ALA A 623 -34.90 6.04 4.75
C ALA A 623 -35.99 5.70 5.77
N ASN A 624 -35.67 4.93 6.81
CA ASN A 624 -36.63 4.60 7.88
C ASN A 624 -36.96 5.82 8.75
N LEU A 625 -36.01 6.67 9.06
CA LEU A 625 -36.25 7.92 9.81
C LEU A 625 -37.13 8.89 9.02
N TYR A 626 -36.83 9.12 7.75
CA TYR A 626 -37.66 9.98 6.89
C TYR A 626 -39.07 9.38 6.71
N ARG A 627 -39.19 8.06 6.53
CA ARG A 627 -40.49 7.39 6.48
C ARG A 627 -41.26 7.55 7.80
N ALA A 628 -40.59 7.47 8.95
CA ALA A 628 -41.20 7.70 10.26
C ALA A 628 -41.78 9.13 10.36
N ILE A 629 -41.05 10.13 9.86
CA ILE A 629 -41.51 11.52 9.83
C ILE A 629 -42.71 11.67 8.88
N GLU A 630 -42.66 11.07 7.70
CA GLU A 630 -43.78 11.07 6.77
C GLU A 630 -45.06 10.47 7.41
N GLN A 631 -44.93 9.28 8.02
CA GLN A 631 -46.04 8.59 8.68
C GLN A 631 -46.56 9.37 9.91
N LEU A 632 -45.69 10.03 10.66
CA LEU A 632 -46.07 10.91 11.76
C LEU A 632 -46.87 12.11 11.28
N ASN A 633 -46.46 12.73 10.16
CA ASN A 633 -47.21 13.85 9.55
C ASN A 633 -48.58 13.45 9.02
N LEU A 634 -48.73 12.20 8.57
CA LEU A 634 -50.01 11.62 8.14
C LEU A 634 -50.89 11.16 9.31
N GLY A 635 -50.39 11.20 10.54
CA GLY A 635 -51.11 10.72 11.73
C GLY A 635 -51.07 9.20 11.91
N ASN A 636 -50.25 8.47 11.15
CA ASN A 636 -50.07 7.03 11.20
C ASN A 636 -49.05 6.62 12.27
N TYR A 637 -49.39 6.84 13.54
CA TYR A 637 -48.44 6.71 14.66
C TYR A 637 -47.83 5.32 14.81
N GLU A 638 -48.58 4.25 14.53
CA GLU A 638 -48.06 2.87 14.62
C GLU A 638 -47.02 2.59 13.53
N SER A 639 -47.28 3.02 12.31
CA SER A 639 -46.34 2.90 11.20
C SER A 639 -45.10 3.78 11.41
N ALA A 640 -45.29 4.97 12.00
CA ALA A 640 -44.19 5.86 12.37
C ALA A 640 -43.29 5.20 13.42
N MET A 641 -43.86 4.66 14.50
CA MET A 641 -43.11 3.97 15.56
C MET A 641 -42.35 2.78 15.00
N LYS A 642 -43.00 1.95 14.18
CA LYS A 642 -42.33 0.80 13.53
C LYS A 642 -41.12 1.26 12.68
N SER A 643 -41.25 2.36 11.95
CA SER A 643 -40.14 2.89 11.14
C SER A 643 -38.99 3.40 12.02
N VAL A 644 -39.26 4.01 13.20
CA VAL A 644 -38.24 4.36 14.16
C VAL A 644 -37.53 3.11 14.72
N GLU A 645 -38.28 2.07 15.06
CA GLU A 645 -37.70 0.79 15.49
C GLU A 645 -36.82 0.15 14.40
N ASP A 646 -37.32 0.16 13.16
CA ASP A 646 -36.59 -0.38 12.01
C ASP A 646 -35.29 0.41 11.75
N SER A 647 -35.27 1.73 11.98
CA SER A 647 -34.08 2.55 11.82
C SER A 647 -32.95 2.19 12.81
N LYS A 648 -33.29 1.61 13.97
CA LYS A 648 -32.30 1.13 14.96
C LYS A 648 -31.66 -0.21 14.57
N LYS A 649 -32.19 -0.92 13.58
CA LYS A 649 -31.69 -2.23 13.14
C LYS A 649 -30.37 -2.10 12.37
N TRP A 650 -29.61 -3.18 12.41
CA TRP A 650 -28.38 -3.37 11.64
C TRP A 650 -28.53 -4.61 10.75
N PRO A 651 -29.11 -4.45 9.55
CA PRO A 651 -29.30 -5.58 8.64
C PRO A 651 -27.93 -6.04 8.10
N GLU A 652 -27.51 -7.25 8.47
CA GLU A 652 -26.17 -7.77 8.10
C GLU A 652 -26.01 -8.03 6.59
N ASN A 653 -27.13 -8.22 5.87
CA ASN A 653 -27.10 -8.27 4.41
C ASN A 653 -26.56 -6.98 3.76
N LEU A 654 -26.41 -5.90 4.52
CA LEU A 654 -25.80 -4.65 4.07
C LEU A 654 -24.29 -4.57 4.35
N GLY A 655 -23.68 -5.68 4.73
CA GLY A 655 -22.23 -5.83 4.79
C GLY A 655 -21.56 -5.34 6.10
N VAL A 656 -22.35 -5.02 7.14
CA VAL A 656 -21.83 -4.56 8.43
C VAL A 656 -22.67 -5.11 9.58
N GLY A 657 -22.00 -5.59 10.63
CA GLY A 657 -22.61 -6.01 11.87
C GLY A 657 -22.87 -4.86 12.83
N LYS A 658 -23.65 -5.10 13.88
CA LYS A 658 -23.95 -4.11 14.93
C LYS A 658 -22.72 -3.87 15.82
N PRO A 659 -22.26 -2.60 15.98
CA PRO A 659 -21.19 -2.26 16.92
C PRO A 659 -21.68 -2.32 18.38
N TYR A 660 -20.81 -2.03 19.35
CA TYR A 660 -21.19 -1.92 20.76
C TYR A 660 -22.23 -0.82 20.96
N ASP A 661 -23.18 -1.03 21.87
CA ASP A 661 -24.30 -0.11 22.11
C ASP A 661 -23.84 1.31 22.48
N ASN A 662 -22.72 1.44 23.21
CA ASN A 662 -22.16 2.74 23.58
C ASN A 662 -21.50 3.49 22.39
N MET A 663 -21.30 2.85 21.28
CA MET A 663 -20.79 3.45 20.03
C MET A 663 -21.92 3.91 19.09
N ILE A 664 -23.19 3.59 19.40
CA ILE A 664 -24.33 3.91 18.56
C ILE A 664 -24.99 5.20 19.02
N ASP A 665 -25.03 6.20 18.15
CA ASP A 665 -25.80 7.41 18.38
C ASP A 665 -27.25 7.25 17.96
N ASN A 666 -28.12 6.97 18.93
CA ASN A 666 -29.57 6.84 18.76
C ASN A 666 -30.35 8.10 19.21
N ARG A 667 -29.69 9.25 19.39
CA ARG A 667 -30.36 10.46 19.91
C ARG A 667 -31.52 10.91 19.03
N LEU A 668 -31.39 10.77 17.71
CA LEU A 668 -32.43 11.12 16.74
C LEU A 668 -33.63 10.17 16.80
N GLU A 669 -33.37 8.88 16.84
CA GLU A 669 -34.38 7.83 17.01
C GLU A 669 -35.17 8.02 18.30
N ASN A 670 -34.48 8.22 19.40
CA ASN A 670 -35.11 8.42 20.71
C ASN A 670 -35.97 9.69 20.75
N TYR A 671 -35.52 10.75 20.08
CA TYR A 671 -36.29 11.97 19.94
C TYR A 671 -37.56 11.75 19.11
N LEU A 672 -37.49 11.06 17.97
CA LEU A 672 -38.66 10.77 17.14
C LEU A 672 -39.63 9.82 17.86
N GLU A 673 -39.12 8.82 18.57
CA GLU A 673 -39.94 7.90 19.37
C GLU A 673 -40.78 8.66 20.43
N ALA A 674 -40.14 9.56 21.17
CA ALA A 674 -40.83 10.42 22.14
C ALA A 674 -41.88 11.35 21.47
N LYS A 675 -41.59 11.86 20.26
CA LYS A 675 -42.53 12.70 19.51
C LYS A 675 -43.71 11.90 19.00
N VAL A 676 -43.51 10.69 18.48
CA VAL A 676 -44.58 9.79 18.04
C VAL A 676 -45.47 9.42 19.22
N ALA A 677 -44.91 9.04 20.36
CA ALA A 677 -45.65 8.73 21.57
C ALA A 677 -46.50 9.92 22.05
N LYS A 678 -45.89 11.12 22.16
CA LYS A 678 -46.60 12.34 22.58
C LYS A 678 -47.71 12.72 21.64
N ASN A 679 -47.56 12.61 20.31
CA ASN A 679 -48.60 12.96 19.36
C ASN A 679 -49.72 11.92 19.34
N LYS A 680 -49.44 10.64 19.57
CA LYS A 680 -50.43 9.57 19.76
C LYS A 680 -51.36 9.88 20.97
N GLU A 681 -50.77 10.36 22.08
CA GLU A 681 -51.50 10.71 23.29
C GLU A 681 -52.36 11.99 23.13
N ILE A 682 -51.91 13.00 22.43
CA ILE A 682 -52.52 14.32 22.35
C ILE A 682 -53.49 14.44 21.14
N GLY A 683 -53.49 13.50 20.19
CA GLY A 683 -54.33 13.51 19.00
C GLY A 683 -54.13 14.69 18.05
N ARG A 684 -53.01 15.36 18.09
CA ARG A 684 -52.72 16.57 17.28
C ARG A 684 -52.17 16.23 15.90
N LYS A 685 -52.88 16.65 14.83
CA LYS A 685 -52.63 16.40 13.40
C LYS A 685 -51.62 17.32 12.71
N ASN A 686 -51.02 18.35 13.29
CA ASN A 686 -50.23 19.36 12.56
C ASN A 686 -48.90 19.62 13.20
N TRP A 687 -47.84 18.99 12.65
CA TRP A 687 -46.47 19.39 12.92
C TRP A 687 -45.65 19.47 11.62
N LYS A 688 -45.15 20.66 11.27
CA LYS A 688 -44.22 20.86 10.15
C LYS A 688 -42.79 20.55 10.64
N PHE A 689 -42.35 19.35 10.33
CA PHE A 689 -41.05 18.89 10.79
C PHE A 689 -39.88 19.13 9.79
N TYR A 690 -40.20 19.59 8.58
CA TYR A 690 -39.25 19.75 7.47
C TYR A 690 -38.10 20.71 7.75
N HIS A 691 -38.22 21.63 8.65
CA HIS A 691 -37.20 22.67 8.91
C HIS A 691 -36.03 22.19 9.78
N TRP A 692 -36.23 21.11 10.52
CA TRP A 692 -35.25 20.66 11.52
C TRP A 692 -34.24 19.66 10.94
N LEU A 693 -34.60 18.83 9.98
CA LEU A 693 -33.72 17.88 9.31
C LEU A 693 -32.78 18.53 8.28
N GLN A 694 -33.14 19.69 7.74
CA GLN A 694 -32.23 20.50 6.91
C GLN A 694 -31.07 21.13 7.72
N ILE A 695 -31.22 21.26 9.03
CA ILE A 695 -30.19 21.83 9.94
C ILE A 695 -29.17 20.74 10.38
N ILE A 696 -29.57 19.47 10.39
CA ILE A 696 -28.64 18.37 10.64
C ILE A 696 -28.06 17.94 9.29
N ASN A 697 -26.97 18.56 8.92
CA ASN A 697 -26.19 18.18 7.75
C ASN A 697 -25.69 16.74 7.99
N PHE A 698 -26.46 15.77 7.50
CA PHE A 698 -26.19 14.33 7.66
C PHE A 698 -24.81 13.91 7.10
N GLN A 699 -24.25 14.74 6.20
CA GLN A 699 -22.90 14.56 5.66
C GLN A 699 -21.78 14.91 6.67
N GLU A 700 -22.00 15.87 7.57
CA GLU A 700 -20.98 16.25 8.55
C GLU A 700 -20.87 15.25 9.72
N SER A 701 -21.96 14.58 10.09
CA SER A 701 -21.91 13.60 11.20
C SER A 701 -21.25 12.29 10.79
N ILE A 702 -21.29 11.92 9.51
CA ILE A 702 -20.65 10.69 9.00
C ILE A 702 -19.17 10.95 8.65
N SER A 703 -18.82 12.16 8.20
CA SER A 703 -17.43 12.52 7.86
C SER A 703 -16.57 12.90 9.08
N ASN A 704 -17.18 13.24 10.21
CA ASN A 704 -16.47 13.62 11.45
C ASN A 704 -16.33 12.49 12.48
N GLN A 705 -16.95 11.34 12.27
CA GLN A 705 -16.61 10.14 13.04
C GLN A 705 -15.51 9.38 12.29
N GLY A 706 -14.29 9.90 12.43
CA GLY A 706 -13.08 9.16 12.10
C GLY A 706 -12.96 7.96 13.04
N ILE A 707 -13.53 6.84 12.63
CA ILE A 707 -13.22 5.53 13.21
C ILE A 707 -12.32 4.84 12.18
N TYR A 708 -11.02 4.97 12.40
CA TYR A 708 -9.97 4.09 11.92
C TYR A 708 -9.19 3.58 13.12
#